data_77c9338ce9c1b05af3e02925f4f5408b
#
_entry.id   77c9338ce9c1b05af3e02925f4f5408b
#
_cell.length_a   1.000
_cell.length_b   1.000
_cell.length_c   1.000
_cell.angle_alpha   90.00
_cell.angle_beta   90.00
_cell.angle_gamma   90.00
#
_symmetry.space_group_name_H-M   'P 1'
#
loop_
_entity.id
_entity.type
_entity.pdbx_description
1 polymer ?
#
loop_
_entity_poly.entity_id
_entity_poly.type
_entity_poly.pdbx_seq_one_letter_code
_entity_poly.pdbx_strand_id
1 'polypeptide(L)'
;MALALPAFSQQEVLVLGETNGQPKEKLILTGRVLDVKNGQPIPGAVLHLEPTDKNDVTNADGSFKLVMPIGIYTLKISFLGYEEYRIKLHVFGDAKHDFMLSEQTIELGQVTVTETKNDNNVTSVLTGVESLSIEKMERQAKFLGETDVLRSLQSVTGVTSAGEGASGFNVRGGNTDENLILMDGNLVFNPVHALGFFSLFHPDMVQGVTLYKGGVPAKYGGRLSSVLDVKLREGNDQQFSGQGGVGIASSRLVLEGPIVKDKASFIVGARASYVDWILKRAKSVDLRKSQAFFYDLTAKADARLTETTKIGFTAFSTHDDFRFADEVKFEYATSSGAFYLRQLIGKKINLTATANTGQYTSNLFDINGNDQSKFTNKIKYLRGGVSGFFQPVDKYQLELGADQNRYTVAPGKLAPQNGSNVKPDVLPDEMGTETSFFLHNQWTVSKKVELMAGIRYTMFKNLGPERVLLYEEGVPKTEETIQDSLQFADGEKTASYSGLEPRFSLRVTLTDASSVKLGYNRSYQFFSQISNTASATPIDIWQLSNYHIKPQRADNYSVGYYQNFRENAIQTYLTVFYRDIDQLIDYKDFAKLLLNHHIETELLTGKGKAYGVELYFNKAYGQHRFEMNYTYSRTLRQVQESEVQEGVSNGDWYPSNYDKPHSLNLNYFWQIKTNSSFSANFTYSTGRPTTAPVSSFTSGNVLTIPIYSERNQFRIPDYHRLDVAYTVGPWGKKERWRNSLTLSIYNLYFRKNAFSVFFRQKPFQSVTAYRVAVLGSIFPAITYDFKF
;
A
#
# COMPACT_ATOMS: atom_id res chain seq x y z
N MET A 1 -0.10 26.76 -36.80
CA MET A 1 -1.02 26.02 -35.92
C MET A 1 -0.33 24.70 -35.61
N ALA A 2 0.55 24.73 -34.61
CA ALA A 2 1.41 23.61 -34.24
C ALA A 2 0.71 22.83 -33.14
N LEU A 3 0.42 21.53 -33.38
CA LEU A 3 -0.11 20.59 -32.43
C LEU A 3 1.01 20.14 -31.51
N ALA A 4 0.93 20.53 -30.23
CA ALA A 4 1.76 19.98 -29.16
C ALA A 4 1.24 18.56 -28.83
N LEU A 5 2.09 17.57 -29.02
CA LEU A 5 1.87 16.19 -28.58
C LEU A 5 2.32 16.07 -27.12
N PRO A 6 1.55 15.41 -26.23
CA PRO A 6 2.00 15.14 -24.88
C PRO A 6 3.07 14.05 -24.89
N ALA A 7 4.13 14.25 -24.12
CA ALA A 7 5.20 13.31 -23.91
C ALA A 7 4.69 12.08 -23.15
N PHE A 8 4.49 10.98 -23.87
CA PHE A 8 4.47 9.64 -23.29
C PHE A 8 5.82 8.99 -23.57
N SER A 9 6.55 8.65 -22.52
CA SER A 9 7.78 7.87 -22.64
C SER A 9 7.48 6.40 -22.94
N GLN A 10 7.10 6.13 -24.20
CA GLN A 10 7.58 4.93 -24.87
C GLN A 10 8.98 5.27 -25.35
N GLN A 11 9.94 4.34 -25.27
CA GLN A 11 11.17 4.50 -26.04
C GLN A 11 10.73 4.64 -27.50
N GLU A 12 10.57 5.88 -27.94
CA GLU A 12 10.25 6.20 -29.32
C GLU A 12 11.40 5.68 -30.15
N VAL A 13 11.09 4.77 -31.09
CA VAL A 13 12.03 4.36 -32.13
C VAL A 13 11.82 5.32 -33.27
N LEU A 14 12.73 6.26 -33.45
CA LEU A 14 12.73 7.16 -34.58
C LEU A 14 13.40 6.47 -35.76
N VAL A 15 12.64 6.16 -36.80
CA VAL A 15 13.15 5.59 -38.05
C VAL A 15 13.56 6.75 -38.97
N LEU A 16 14.82 6.80 -39.37
CA LEU A 16 15.42 7.86 -40.12
C LEU A 16 15.86 7.39 -41.53
N GLY A 17 15.40 8.04 -42.56
CA GLY A 17 15.72 7.75 -43.96
C GLY A 17 14.87 6.66 -44.60
N GLU A 18 14.88 6.57 -45.94
CA GLU A 18 14.15 5.56 -46.71
C GLU A 18 15.02 4.37 -47.06
N THR A 19 14.42 3.15 -47.06
CA THR A 19 15.10 1.88 -47.30
C THR A 19 15.46 1.63 -48.77
N ASN A 20 15.11 2.52 -49.71
CA ASN A 20 15.17 2.29 -51.16
C ASN A 20 16.43 2.85 -51.87
N GLY A 21 17.45 3.30 -51.16
CA GLY A 21 18.70 3.82 -51.73
C GLY A 21 19.87 2.85 -51.63
N GLN A 22 20.90 3.02 -52.52
CA GLN A 22 22.17 2.29 -52.40
C GLN A 22 22.77 2.58 -51.01
N PRO A 23 23.33 1.60 -50.26
CA PRO A 23 23.87 1.77 -48.95
C PRO A 23 25.06 2.74 -48.96
N LYS A 24 24.90 3.93 -48.36
CA LYS A 24 25.99 4.85 -48.13
C LYS A 24 26.77 4.40 -46.86
N GLU A 25 28.08 4.39 -46.92
CA GLU A 25 28.94 4.07 -45.78
C GLU A 25 28.81 5.04 -44.58
N LYS A 26 28.39 6.27 -44.84
CA LYS A 26 28.20 7.33 -43.87
C LYS A 26 26.90 8.09 -44.11
N LEU A 27 26.03 8.13 -43.12
CA LEU A 27 24.76 8.86 -43.11
C LEU A 27 24.87 10.09 -42.21
N ILE A 28 24.12 11.12 -42.54
CA ILE A 28 24.16 12.40 -41.84
C ILE A 28 22.77 12.66 -41.22
N LEU A 29 22.72 12.80 -39.88
CA LEU A 29 21.57 13.33 -39.18
C LEU A 29 21.84 14.80 -38.80
N THR A 30 20.98 15.67 -39.28
CA THR A 30 21.01 17.11 -38.93
C THR A 30 19.71 17.50 -38.24
N GLY A 31 19.72 18.60 -37.52
CA GLY A 31 18.54 19.18 -36.86
C GLY A 31 18.91 20.24 -35.87
N ARG A 32 17.97 20.60 -35.03
CA ARG A 32 18.17 21.53 -33.92
C ARG A 32 17.68 20.91 -32.61
N VAL A 33 18.27 21.36 -31.53
CA VAL A 33 17.79 21.09 -30.17
C VAL A 33 17.09 22.36 -29.68
N LEU A 34 15.80 22.23 -29.34
CA LEU A 34 14.90 23.34 -29.00
C LEU A 34 14.29 23.12 -27.61
N ASP A 35 13.94 24.19 -26.92
CA ASP A 35 13.17 24.16 -25.68
C ASP A 35 11.69 23.89 -25.97
N VAL A 36 11.08 22.91 -25.27
CA VAL A 36 9.67 22.52 -25.43
C VAL A 36 8.70 23.66 -25.11
N LYS A 37 9.04 24.55 -24.13
CA LYS A 37 8.11 25.59 -23.66
C LYS A 37 8.02 26.78 -24.62
N ASN A 38 9.15 27.21 -25.15
CA ASN A 38 9.22 28.47 -25.89
C ASN A 38 9.72 28.30 -27.33
N GLY A 39 10.14 27.07 -27.75
CA GLY A 39 10.67 26.77 -29.07
C GLY A 39 12.02 27.42 -29.37
N GLN A 40 12.69 27.98 -28.37
CA GLN A 40 13.98 28.60 -28.56
C GLN A 40 15.12 27.58 -28.72
N PRO A 41 16.16 27.88 -29.53
CA PRO A 41 17.30 26.99 -29.66
C PRO A 41 18.10 26.91 -28.39
N ILE A 42 18.59 25.67 -28.08
CA ILE A 42 19.44 25.39 -26.93
C ILE A 42 20.90 25.26 -27.43
N PRO A 43 21.74 26.27 -27.31
CA PRO A 43 23.15 26.19 -27.68
C PRO A 43 23.96 25.43 -26.62
N GLY A 44 24.93 24.63 -27.06
CA GLY A 44 25.80 23.90 -26.14
C GLY A 44 25.21 22.59 -25.61
N ALA A 45 24.08 22.11 -26.12
CA ALA A 45 23.55 20.80 -25.80
C ALA A 45 24.46 19.71 -26.37
N VAL A 46 24.82 18.71 -25.54
CA VAL A 46 25.67 17.59 -25.92
C VAL A 46 24.83 16.44 -26.44
N LEU A 47 25.09 16.01 -27.68
CA LEU A 47 24.49 14.84 -28.29
C LEU A 47 25.51 13.70 -28.26
N HIS A 48 25.19 12.57 -27.60
CA HIS A 48 26.02 11.38 -27.48
C HIS A 48 25.34 10.18 -28.13
N LEU A 49 26.05 9.48 -29.02
CA LEU A 49 25.52 8.35 -29.78
C LEU A 49 26.09 7.02 -29.28
N GLU A 50 25.27 6.19 -28.64
CA GLU A 50 25.64 4.85 -28.15
C GLU A 50 25.29 3.77 -29.21
N PRO A 51 26.10 2.69 -29.38
CA PRO A 51 27.31 2.31 -28.62
C PRO A 51 28.61 2.91 -29.21
N THR A 52 28.56 4.05 -29.84
CA THR A 52 29.72 4.72 -30.41
C THR A 52 30.20 5.84 -29.51
N ASP A 53 31.50 6.20 -29.55
CA ASP A 53 32.04 7.37 -28.82
C ASP A 53 31.82 8.69 -29.60
N LYS A 54 30.83 8.74 -30.51
CA LYS A 54 30.58 9.95 -31.29
C LYS A 54 29.68 10.91 -30.51
N ASN A 55 30.21 12.14 -30.41
CA ASN A 55 29.53 13.26 -29.76
C ASN A 55 29.43 14.42 -30.74
N ASP A 56 28.40 15.23 -30.58
CA ASP A 56 28.29 16.55 -31.18
C ASP A 56 27.76 17.54 -30.13
N VAL A 57 27.99 18.83 -30.36
CA VAL A 57 27.54 19.90 -29.46
C VAL A 57 26.80 20.92 -30.32
N THR A 58 25.59 21.32 -29.89
CA THR A 58 24.79 22.30 -30.65
C THR A 58 25.46 23.67 -30.75
N ASN A 59 25.37 24.23 -31.93
CA ASN A 59 25.85 25.62 -32.23
C ASN A 59 24.97 26.67 -31.55
N ALA A 60 25.32 27.96 -31.73
CA ALA A 60 24.58 29.08 -31.16
C ALA A 60 23.10 29.16 -31.59
N ASP A 61 22.76 28.60 -32.73
CA ASP A 61 21.40 28.49 -33.28
C ASP A 61 20.73 27.13 -32.92
N GLY A 62 21.30 26.35 -32.01
CA GLY A 62 20.83 25.05 -31.59
C GLY A 62 21.07 23.92 -32.61
N SER A 63 21.70 24.19 -33.76
CA SER A 63 21.91 23.19 -34.81
C SER A 63 23.00 22.15 -34.46
N PHE A 64 22.84 20.91 -34.94
CA PHE A 64 23.81 19.83 -34.80
C PHE A 64 23.96 19.01 -36.08
N LYS A 65 25.08 18.25 -36.19
CA LYS A 65 25.37 17.37 -37.33
C LYS A 65 26.06 16.09 -36.87
N LEU A 66 25.32 14.99 -36.75
CA LEU A 66 25.86 13.65 -36.43
C LEU A 66 26.12 12.86 -37.71
N VAL A 67 27.30 12.21 -37.79
CA VAL A 67 27.68 11.32 -38.92
C VAL A 67 27.84 9.90 -38.40
N MET A 68 27.05 8.97 -38.93
CA MET A 68 27.01 7.58 -38.43
C MET A 68 26.81 6.58 -39.59
N PRO A 69 27.23 5.31 -39.46
CA PRO A 69 26.86 4.24 -40.40
C PRO A 69 25.36 3.88 -40.32
N ILE A 70 24.87 3.07 -41.23
CA ILE A 70 23.57 2.41 -41.11
C ILE A 70 23.58 1.56 -39.84
N GLY A 71 22.53 1.68 -39.04
CA GLY A 71 22.46 0.89 -37.79
C GLY A 71 21.39 1.35 -36.82
N ILE A 72 21.38 0.69 -35.66
CA ILE A 72 20.49 1.01 -34.54
C ILE A 72 21.35 1.63 -33.43
N TYR A 73 20.95 2.83 -32.99
CA TYR A 73 21.68 3.63 -32.01
C TYR A 73 20.75 4.11 -30.91
N THR A 74 21.33 4.49 -29.77
CA THR A 74 20.66 5.28 -28.77
C THR A 74 21.28 6.67 -28.76
N LEU A 75 20.50 7.68 -29.09
CA LEU A 75 20.93 9.08 -29.00
C LEU A 75 20.55 9.61 -27.61
N LYS A 76 21.53 10.14 -26.92
CA LYS A 76 21.37 10.88 -25.66
C LYS A 76 21.65 12.34 -25.91
N ILE A 77 20.75 13.22 -25.46
CA ILE A 77 20.92 14.66 -25.55
C ILE A 77 20.84 15.22 -24.13
N SER A 78 21.85 15.94 -23.71
CA SER A 78 21.96 16.52 -22.38
C SER A 78 22.35 17.99 -22.43
N PHE A 79 21.74 18.81 -21.57
CA PHE A 79 22.10 20.21 -21.38
C PHE A 79 21.86 20.61 -19.92
N LEU A 80 22.67 21.51 -19.38
CA LEU A 80 22.56 21.92 -17.98
C LEU A 80 21.22 22.62 -17.71
N GLY A 81 20.43 22.08 -16.78
CA GLY A 81 19.08 22.58 -16.46
C GLY A 81 17.94 21.96 -17.27
N TYR A 82 18.23 20.96 -18.11
CA TYR A 82 17.24 20.21 -18.89
C TYR A 82 17.28 18.71 -18.54
N GLU A 83 16.15 18.05 -18.74
CA GLU A 83 16.07 16.58 -18.60
C GLU A 83 16.88 15.89 -19.70
N GLU A 84 17.63 14.84 -19.36
CA GLU A 84 18.33 14.05 -20.37
C GLU A 84 17.33 13.36 -21.30
N TYR A 85 17.35 13.71 -22.57
CA TYR A 85 16.51 13.10 -23.61
C TYR A 85 17.19 11.89 -24.21
N ARG A 86 16.51 10.73 -24.26
CA ARG A 86 17.01 9.48 -24.84
C ARG A 86 16.03 8.90 -25.85
N ILE A 87 16.53 8.60 -27.06
CA ILE A 87 15.73 8.02 -28.12
C ILE A 87 16.50 6.94 -28.88
N LYS A 88 15.82 5.85 -29.27
CA LYS A 88 16.39 4.85 -30.18
C LYS A 88 16.23 5.31 -31.62
N LEU A 89 17.34 5.35 -32.37
CA LEU A 89 17.39 5.69 -33.78
C LEU A 89 17.60 4.42 -34.61
N HIS A 90 16.72 4.16 -35.58
CA HIS A 90 16.94 3.22 -36.68
C HIS A 90 17.30 4.01 -37.94
N VAL A 91 18.57 4.05 -38.28
CA VAL A 91 19.11 4.93 -39.31
C VAL A 91 19.35 4.15 -40.59
N PHE A 92 18.55 4.46 -41.64
CA PHE A 92 18.64 3.84 -42.95
C PHE A 92 19.07 4.81 -44.08
N GLY A 93 19.05 6.13 -43.81
CA GLY A 93 19.40 7.19 -44.77
C GLY A 93 19.69 8.52 -44.05
N ASP A 94 20.13 9.50 -44.86
CA ASP A 94 20.28 10.88 -44.38
C ASP A 94 18.93 11.42 -43.88
N ALA A 95 18.92 12.13 -42.75
CA ALA A 95 17.69 12.65 -42.18
C ALA A 95 17.88 14.03 -41.51
N LYS A 96 16.77 14.76 -41.38
CA LYS A 96 16.68 15.98 -40.61
C LYS A 96 15.59 15.82 -39.54
N HIS A 97 15.93 16.03 -38.28
CA HIS A 97 14.99 15.95 -37.15
C HIS A 97 15.37 16.93 -36.05
N ASP A 98 14.37 17.69 -35.57
CA ASP A 98 14.57 18.62 -34.45
C ASP A 98 14.15 17.91 -33.14
N PHE A 99 15.00 17.98 -32.10
CA PHE A 99 14.74 17.40 -30.79
C PHE A 99 14.30 18.50 -29.82
N MET A 100 13.28 18.16 -29.01
CA MET A 100 12.74 19.07 -28.01
C MET A 100 13.16 18.61 -26.63
N LEU A 101 13.83 19.46 -25.84
CA LEU A 101 14.19 19.21 -24.45
C LEU A 101 13.24 19.95 -23.51
N SER A 102 12.83 19.26 -22.44
CA SER A 102 12.11 19.87 -21.32
C SER A 102 13.11 20.39 -20.30
N GLU A 103 12.91 21.61 -19.79
CA GLU A 103 13.65 22.07 -18.62
C GLU A 103 13.47 21.08 -17.47
N GLN A 104 14.58 20.73 -16.84
CA GLN A 104 14.56 19.91 -15.63
C GLN A 104 13.86 20.71 -14.54
N THR A 105 12.58 20.42 -14.34
CA THR A 105 11.86 20.90 -13.16
C THR A 105 12.44 20.10 -11.99
N ILE A 106 13.36 20.70 -11.23
CA ILE A 106 13.90 20.09 -10.03
C ILE A 106 12.75 20.04 -9.03
N GLU A 107 11.99 18.96 -9.02
CA GLU A 107 11.15 18.56 -7.88
C GLU A 107 12.10 18.13 -6.76
N LEU A 108 12.69 19.15 -6.09
CA LEU A 108 13.52 18.93 -4.91
C LEU A 108 12.65 18.38 -3.78
N GLY A 109 12.90 17.13 -3.37
CA GLY A 109 12.51 16.67 -2.07
C GLY A 109 11.32 15.76 -1.91
N GLN A 110 10.91 15.12 -2.94
CA GLN A 110 10.23 13.84 -2.79
C GLN A 110 11.02 12.82 -3.60
N VAL A 111 11.30 11.65 -3.00
CA VAL A 111 11.50 10.45 -3.81
C VAL A 111 10.11 10.16 -4.39
N THR A 112 9.66 11.03 -5.28
CA THR A 112 8.57 10.75 -6.16
C THR A 112 9.16 9.75 -7.13
N VAL A 113 8.64 8.54 -7.09
CA VAL A 113 8.90 7.52 -8.10
C VAL A 113 8.22 8.00 -9.39
N THR A 114 8.74 9.07 -9.95
CA THR A 114 8.53 9.46 -11.33
C THR A 114 9.45 8.59 -12.15
N GLU A 115 8.84 7.69 -12.94
CA GLU A 115 9.50 6.70 -13.79
C GLU A 115 10.65 5.97 -13.08
N THR A 116 10.37 4.81 -12.53
CA THR A 116 11.41 3.93 -12.02
C THR A 116 12.38 3.65 -13.16
N LYS A 117 13.56 4.25 -13.12
CA LYS A 117 14.68 3.77 -13.93
C LYS A 117 14.69 2.26 -13.76
N ASN A 118 14.78 1.51 -14.86
CA ASN A 118 14.74 0.05 -14.83
C ASN A 118 15.86 -0.57 -13.97
N ASP A 119 16.76 0.24 -13.39
CA ASP A 119 17.86 -0.14 -12.51
C ASP A 119 17.65 0.25 -11.03
N ASN A 120 16.51 0.85 -10.66
CA ASN A 120 16.27 1.35 -9.32
C ASN A 120 16.38 0.28 -8.22
N ASN A 121 16.08 -0.98 -8.57
CA ASN A 121 16.29 -2.11 -7.66
C ASN A 121 17.78 -2.31 -7.29
N VAL A 122 18.73 -1.95 -8.16
CA VAL A 122 20.18 -2.02 -7.91
C VAL A 122 20.72 -0.70 -7.36
N THR A 123 20.24 0.44 -7.87
CA THR A 123 20.82 1.76 -7.61
C THR A 123 20.28 2.47 -6.36
N SER A 124 19.05 2.19 -5.90
CA SER A 124 18.54 2.76 -4.64
C SER A 124 19.28 2.22 -3.41
N VAL A 125 19.53 3.08 -2.41
CA VAL A 125 20.16 2.68 -1.14
C VAL A 125 19.22 1.88 -0.24
N LEU A 126 17.91 2.06 -0.39
CA LEU A 126 16.91 1.44 0.46
C LEU A 126 16.72 -0.05 0.13
N THR A 127 16.61 -0.88 1.16
CA THR A 127 16.24 -2.30 1.01
C THR A 127 14.74 -2.47 1.19
N GLY A 128 14.15 -3.47 0.49
CA GLY A 128 12.74 -3.82 0.69
C GLY A 128 11.77 -2.69 0.33
N VAL A 129 12.08 -1.87 -0.65
CA VAL A 129 11.20 -0.85 -1.20
C VAL A 129 10.66 -1.32 -2.53
N GLU A 130 9.35 -1.38 -2.64
CA GLU A 130 8.64 -1.78 -3.86
C GLU A 130 7.78 -0.62 -4.37
N SER A 131 7.96 -0.30 -5.64
CA SER A 131 7.16 0.71 -6.31
C SER A 131 6.31 0.05 -7.39
N LEU A 132 5.02 0.32 -7.33
CA LEU A 132 4.03 -0.17 -8.28
C LEU A 132 3.46 1.01 -9.06
N SER A 133 3.82 1.12 -10.34
CA SER A 133 3.16 2.05 -11.25
C SER A 133 1.79 1.50 -11.66
N ILE A 134 0.90 2.39 -12.12
CA ILE A 134 -0.42 1.99 -12.59
C ILE A 134 -0.32 1.01 -13.76
N GLU A 135 0.64 1.19 -14.67
CA GLU A 135 0.84 0.32 -15.83
C GLU A 135 1.27 -1.10 -15.40
N LYS A 136 2.04 -1.22 -14.31
CA LYS A 136 2.41 -2.53 -13.75
C LYS A 136 1.18 -3.22 -13.17
N MET A 137 0.32 -2.48 -12.46
CA MET A 137 -0.93 -3.00 -11.88
C MET A 137 -1.95 -3.40 -12.97
N GLU A 138 -2.09 -2.62 -14.03
CA GLU A 138 -3.01 -2.89 -15.15
C GLU A 138 -2.64 -4.15 -15.97
N ARG A 139 -1.37 -4.58 -15.93
CA ARG A 139 -0.91 -5.83 -16.59
C ARG A 139 -1.29 -7.09 -15.82
N GLN A 140 -1.73 -6.98 -14.58
CA GLN A 140 -2.21 -8.11 -13.80
C GLN A 140 -3.65 -8.48 -14.20
N ALA A 141 -4.08 -9.71 -13.91
CA ALA A 141 -5.45 -10.12 -14.16
C ALA A 141 -6.38 -9.31 -13.26
N LYS A 142 -7.36 -8.63 -13.88
CA LYS A 142 -8.29 -7.74 -13.20
C LYS A 142 -9.28 -8.54 -12.34
N PHE A 143 -9.48 -8.12 -11.10
CA PHE A 143 -10.46 -8.70 -10.20
C PHE A 143 -11.84 -8.12 -10.48
N LEU A 144 -12.81 -8.97 -10.80
CA LEU A 144 -14.16 -8.54 -11.20
C LEU A 144 -14.15 -7.43 -12.29
N GLY A 145 -13.10 -7.43 -13.13
CA GLY A 145 -12.93 -6.49 -14.23
C GLY A 145 -12.25 -5.16 -13.83
N GLU A 146 -11.83 -4.98 -12.58
CA GLU A 146 -11.20 -3.76 -12.09
C GLU A 146 -9.75 -4.00 -11.64
N THR A 147 -8.88 -3.01 -11.87
CA THR A 147 -7.52 -2.98 -11.29
C THR A 147 -7.63 -2.62 -9.82
N ASP A 148 -6.98 -3.37 -8.95
CA ASP A 148 -7.05 -3.16 -7.50
C ASP A 148 -5.65 -3.02 -6.90
N VAL A 149 -5.42 -1.92 -6.18
CA VAL A 149 -4.12 -1.58 -5.58
C VAL A 149 -3.69 -2.61 -4.55
N LEU A 150 -4.56 -2.99 -3.61
CA LEU A 150 -4.20 -3.93 -2.54
C LEU A 150 -3.98 -5.34 -3.06
N ARG A 151 -4.75 -5.77 -4.06
CA ARG A 151 -4.52 -7.08 -4.72
C ARG A 151 -3.20 -7.09 -5.47
N SER A 152 -2.84 -5.99 -6.12
CA SER A 152 -1.55 -5.85 -6.77
C SER A 152 -0.39 -5.91 -5.76
N LEU A 153 -0.58 -5.34 -4.56
CA LEU A 153 0.38 -5.46 -3.46
C LEU A 153 0.52 -6.90 -2.94
N GLN A 154 -0.56 -7.69 -2.93
CA GLN A 154 -0.50 -9.10 -2.52
C GLN A 154 0.37 -9.95 -3.45
N SER A 155 0.66 -9.48 -4.66
CA SER A 155 1.61 -10.15 -5.56
C SER A 155 3.08 -9.82 -5.29
N VAL A 156 3.38 -8.90 -4.37
CA VAL A 156 4.75 -8.49 -4.01
C VAL A 156 5.35 -9.47 -2.98
N THR A 157 6.68 -9.69 -3.03
CA THR A 157 7.37 -10.53 -2.04
C THR A 157 7.18 -10.00 -0.62
N GLY A 158 7.06 -10.91 0.34
CA GLY A 158 6.89 -10.57 1.76
C GLY A 158 5.52 -10.01 2.11
N VAL A 159 4.57 -9.95 1.16
CA VAL A 159 3.20 -9.50 1.40
C VAL A 159 2.24 -10.70 1.35
N THR A 160 1.39 -10.81 2.35
CA THR A 160 0.35 -11.85 2.44
C THR A 160 -0.98 -11.24 2.90
N SER A 161 -2.07 -11.99 2.81
CA SER A 161 -3.37 -11.62 3.38
C SER A 161 -3.98 -12.82 4.10
N ALA A 162 -4.96 -12.62 4.97
CA ALA A 162 -5.63 -13.72 5.65
C ALA A 162 -6.43 -14.64 4.68
N GLY A 163 -6.78 -14.14 3.48
CA GLY A 163 -7.50 -14.90 2.44
C GLY A 163 -8.45 -14.01 1.63
N GLU A 164 -9.41 -14.62 0.95
CA GLU A 164 -10.46 -13.93 0.22
C GLU A 164 -11.42 -13.22 1.18
N GLY A 165 -11.71 -11.94 0.92
CA GLY A 165 -12.55 -11.15 1.81
C GLY A 165 -11.87 -10.80 3.15
N ALA A 166 -10.54 -10.78 3.19
CA ALA A 166 -9.78 -10.34 4.36
C ALA A 166 -9.47 -8.86 4.28
N SER A 167 -9.79 -8.13 5.33
CA SER A 167 -9.43 -6.71 5.46
C SER A 167 -7.92 -6.57 5.69
N GLY A 168 -7.25 -5.82 4.81
CA GLY A 168 -5.83 -5.51 4.97
C GLY A 168 -4.86 -6.56 4.43
N PHE A 169 -3.59 -6.34 4.76
CA PHE A 169 -2.46 -7.16 4.31
C PHE A 169 -1.39 -7.24 5.41
N ASN A 170 -0.60 -8.28 5.37
CA ASN A 170 0.50 -8.54 6.30
C ASN A 170 1.83 -8.38 5.55
N VAL A 171 2.81 -7.70 6.13
CA VAL A 171 4.13 -7.48 5.54
C VAL A 171 5.21 -8.08 6.42
N ARG A 172 6.04 -8.99 5.86
CA ARG A 172 7.14 -9.64 6.56
C ARG A 172 6.74 -10.13 7.95
N GLY A 173 5.56 -10.77 8.05
CA GLY A 173 5.04 -11.28 9.31
C GLY A 173 4.56 -10.22 10.29
N GLY A 174 4.27 -9.00 9.87
CA GLY A 174 3.58 -8.00 10.69
C GLY A 174 2.07 -8.16 10.66
N ASN A 175 1.39 -7.67 11.68
CA ASN A 175 -0.07 -7.63 11.72
C ASN A 175 -0.62 -6.52 10.79
N THR A 176 -1.90 -6.54 10.49
CA THR A 176 -2.56 -5.58 9.60
C THR A 176 -2.45 -4.14 10.11
N ASP A 177 -2.60 -3.92 11.40
CA ASP A 177 -2.49 -2.61 12.07
C ASP A 177 -1.05 -2.09 12.20
N GLU A 178 -0.06 -2.95 11.99
CA GLU A 178 1.36 -2.57 11.99
C GLU A 178 1.79 -1.91 10.66
N ASN A 179 0.89 -1.73 9.69
CA ASN A 179 1.15 -1.04 8.44
C ASN A 179 0.63 0.40 8.51
N LEU A 180 1.50 1.37 8.22
CA LEU A 180 1.10 2.76 8.01
C LEU A 180 0.58 2.90 6.58
N ILE A 181 -0.69 3.23 6.44
CA ILE A 181 -1.32 3.40 5.12
C ILE A 181 -1.65 4.87 4.94
N LEU A 182 -1.10 5.46 3.88
CA LEU A 182 -1.26 6.87 3.54
C LEU A 182 -1.83 7.02 2.13
N MET A 183 -2.77 7.96 1.95
CA MET A 183 -3.22 8.44 0.64
C MET A 183 -3.05 9.96 0.59
N ASP A 184 -2.06 10.43 -0.20
CA ASP A 184 -1.61 11.83 -0.22
C ASP A 184 -1.39 12.42 1.19
N GLY A 185 -0.81 11.61 2.12
CA GLY A 185 -0.54 11.99 3.51
C GLY A 185 -1.70 11.78 4.50
N ASN A 186 -2.93 11.55 4.04
CA ASN A 186 -4.05 11.18 4.91
C ASN A 186 -3.87 9.77 5.47
N LEU A 187 -4.14 9.58 6.77
CA LEU A 187 -4.16 8.27 7.41
C LEU A 187 -5.39 7.47 6.97
N VAL A 188 -5.17 6.22 6.60
CA VAL A 188 -6.22 5.27 6.22
C VAL A 188 -6.23 4.12 7.23
N PHE A 189 -7.30 4.02 8.05
CA PHE A 189 -7.44 2.97 9.06
C PHE A 189 -8.04 1.69 8.49
N ASN A 190 -8.98 1.81 7.57
CA ASN A 190 -9.55 0.68 6.83
C ASN A 190 -9.34 0.90 5.33
N PRO A 191 -8.42 0.16 4.66
CA PRO A 191 -8.09 0.39 3.27
C PRO A 191 -8.99 -0.36 2.28
N VAL A 192 -10.11 -0.96 2.72
CA VAL A 192 -10.91 -1.88 1.91
C VAL A 192 -12.40 -1.57 1.95
N HIS A 193 -13.07 -1.92 0.86
CA HIS A 193 -14.52 -1.99 0.71
C HIS A 193 -15.04 -3.43 0.75
N ALA A 194 -16.32 -3.58 1.03
CA ALA A 194 -17.04 -4.86 1.00
C ALA A 194 -16.27 -5.96 1.76
N LEU A 195 -15.82 -5.67 3.00
CA LEU A 195 -15.09 -6.59 3.87
C LEU A 195 -13.81 -7.17 3.24
N GLY A 196 -13.11 -6.43 2.37
CA GLY A 196 -11.83 -6.86 1.78
C GLY A 196 -11.88 -7.31 0.32
N PHE A 197 -13.01 -7.15 -0.36
CA PHE A 197 -13.10 -7.49 -1.79
C PHE A 197 -12.52 -6.44 -2.71
N PHE A 198 -12.60 -5.17 -2.38
CA PHE A 198 -12.06 -4.06 -3.16
C PHE A 198 -11.19 -3.17 -2.28
N SER A 199 -10.15 -2.58 -2.87
CA SER A 199 -9.40 -1.53 -2.17
C SER A 199 -10.16 -0.20 -2.18
N LEU A 200 -9.94 0.61 -1.17
CA LEU A 200 -10.44 1.98 -1.07
C LEU A 200 -9.88 2.90 -2.17
N PHE A 201 -8.71 2.56 -2.73
CA PHE A 201 -8.01 3.43 -3.66
C PHE A 201 -8.64 3.38 -5.06
N HIS A 202 -9.10 4.54 -5.55
CA HIS A 202 -9.68 4.66 -6.88
C HIS A 202 -8.59 4.46 -7.96
N PRO A 203 -8.63 3.38 -8.78
CA PRO A 203 -7.49 3.00 -9.63
C PRO A 203 -7.10 4.09 -10.64
N ASP A 204 -8.08 4.81 -11.21
CA ASP A 204 -7.83 5.82 -12.24
C ASP A 204 -7.29 7.15 -11.66
N MET A 205 -7.27 7.32 -10.32
CA MET A 205 -6.71 8.49 -9.64
C MET A 205 -5.31 8.24 -9.06
N VAL A 206 -4.90 6.98 -8.90
CA VAL A 206 -3.59 6.64 -8.36
C VAL A 206 -2.50 6.95 -9.39
N GLN A 207 -1.47 7.68 -9.00
CA GLN A 207 -0.24 7.89 -9.78
C GLN A 207 0.72 6.72 -9.59
N GLY A 208 0.88 6.30 -8.35
CA GLY A 208 1.78 5.22 -7.98
C GLY A 208 1.67 4.87 -6.51
N VAL A 209 2.22 3.73 -6.18
CA VAL A 209 2.19 3.17 -4.84
C VAL A 209 3.61 2.77 -4.44
N THR A 210 4.04 3.21 -3.27
CA THR A 210 5.33 2.80 -2.71
C THR A 210 5.11 2.05 -1.41
N LEU A 211 5.60 0.82 -1.35
CA LEU A 211 5.60 -0.01 -0.14
C LEU A 211 7.03 -0.10 0.42
N TYR A 212 7.22 0.40 1.63
CA TYR A 212 8.45 0.28 2.40
C TYR A 212 8.32 -0.90 3.36
N LYS A 213 9.01 -2.01 3.08
CA LYS A 213 9.04 -3.23 3.91
C LYS A 213 10.28 -3.30 4.83
N GLY A 214 11.27 -2.42 4.61
CA GLY A 214 12.57 -2.42 5.26
C GLY A 214 13.10 -1.01 5.44
N GLY A 215 13.86 -0.48 4.50
CA GLY A 215 14.46 0.85 4.56
C GLY A 215 13.42 1.99 4.61
N VAL A 216 12.79 2.20 5.75
CA VAL A 216 11.74 3.21 5.95
C VAL A 216 12.39 4.58 6.21
N PRO A 217 12.09 5.64 5.41
CA PRO A 217 12.57 7.01 5.68
C PRO A 217 12.15 7.55 7.04
N ALA A 218 12.98 8.40 7.68
CA ALA A 218 12.77 8.87 9.06
C ALA A 218 11.49 9.70 9.26
N LYS A 219 10.93 10.28 8.20
CA LYS A 219 9.66 11.02 8.23
C LYS A 219 8.44 10.14 8.55
N TYR A 220 8.52 8.85 8.34
CA TYR A 220 7.43 7.92 8.66
C TYR A 220 7.65 7.27 10.03
N GLY A 221 6.60 7.11 10.82
CA GLY A 221 6.65 6.47 12.14
C GLY A 221 5.28 6.00 12.60
N GLY A 222 5.20 5.49 13.83
CA GLY A 222 3.94 5.11 14.47
C GLY A 222 3.40 3.73 14.07
N ARG A 223 4.14 2.94 13.25
CA ARG A 223 3.81 1.57 12.88
C ARG A 223 5.06 0.70 12.79
N LEU A 224 4.91 -0.60 13.07
CA LEU A 224 6.05 -1.52 13.26
C LEU A 224 6.52 -2.18 11.96
N SER A 225 5.61 -2.43 10.99
CA SER A 225 5.86 -3.37 9.90
C SER A 225 6.24 -2.69 8.60
N SER A 226 5.36 -1.87 8.06
CA SER A 226 5.57 -1.27 6.75
C SER A 226 4.91 0.10 6.60
N VAL A 227 5.26 0.79 5.52
CA VAL A 227 4.57 2.01 5.10
C VAL A 227 4.08 1.82 3.68
N LEU A 228 2.79 1.98 3.46
CA LEU A 228 2.16 2.07 2.14
C LEU A 228 1.84 3.54 1.86
N ASP A 229 2.56 4.14 0.94
CA ASP A 229 2.32 5.52 0.50
C ASP A 229 1.69 5.51 -0.90
N VAL A 230 0.41 5.84 -0.97
CA VAL A 230 -0.37 5.94 -2.20
C VAL A 230 -0.43 7.41 -2.61
N LYS A 231 0.12 7.71 -3.78
CA LYS A 231 0.07 9.05 -4.37
C LYS A 231 -1.02 9.12 -5.42
N LEU A 232 -1.82 10.17 -5.33
CA LEU A 232 -2.80 10.50 -6.34
C LEU A 232 -2.18 11.40 -7.41
N ARG A 233 -2.56 11.17 -8.67
CA ARG A 233 -2.13 12.03 -9.77
C ARG A 233 -2.77 13.41 -9.66
N GLU A 234 -2.13 14.39 -10.24
CA GLU A 234 -2.66 15.74 -10.40
C GLU A 234 -3.63 15.75 -11.59
N GLY A 235 -4.54 16.69 -11.59
CA GLY A 235 -5.46 16.91 -12.71
C GLY A 235 -4.74 17.52 -13.92
N ASN A 236 -5.34 17.37 -15.09
CA ASN A 236 -4.84 17.97 -16.33
C ASN A 236 -4.98 19.50 -16.26
N ASP A 237 -3.87 20.23 -16.32
CA ASP A 237 -3.86 21.70 -16.27
C ASP A 237 -4.00 22.36 -17.66
N GLN A 238 -4.11 21.57 -18.75
CA GLN A 238 -4.21 22.07 -20.12
C GLN A 238 -5.61 21.98 -20.70
N GLN A 239 -6.30 20.84 -20.48
CA GLN A 239 -7.59 20.56 -21.08
C GLN A 239 -8.46 19.71 -20.17
N PHE A 240 -9.76 19.83 -20.34
CA PHE A 240 -10.73 18.95 -19.69
C PHE A 240 -10.66 17.56 -20.32
N SER A 241 -10.62 16.54 -19.48
CA SER A 241 -10.63 15.14 -19.89
C SER A 241 -11.38 14.29 -18.85
N GLY A 242 -11.78 13.09 -19.27
CA GLY A 242 -12.42 12.15 -18.39
C GLY A 242 -12.11 10.72 -18.77
N GLN A 243 -12.16 9.83 -17.77
CA GLN A 243 -12.01 8.39 -17.97
C GLN A 243 -12.87 7.64 -16.99
N GLY A 244 -13.23 6.42 -17.33
CA GLY A 244 -14.04 5.61 -16.44
C GLY A 244 -14.19 4.18 -16.95
N GLY A 245 -14.95 3.40 -16.17
CA GLY A 245 -15.25 2.02 -16.51
C GLY A 245 -16.62 1.61 -16.00
N VAL A 246 -17.29 0.77 -16.78
CA VAL A 246 -18.56 0.14 -16.41
C VAL A 246 -18.36 -1.37 -16.43
N GLY A 247 -18.45 -1.98 -15.26
CA GLY A 247 -18.31 -3.42 -15.06
C GLY A 247 -19.59 -4.05 -14.53
N ILE A 248 -19.56 -5.35 -14.31
CA ILE A 248 -20.72 -6.08 -13.75
C ILE A 248 -20.92 -5.87 -12.24
N ALA A 249 -19.86 -5.47 -11.53
CA ALA A 249 -19.86 -5.32 -10.07
C ALA A 249 -19.79 -3.86 -9.63
N SER A 250 -19.15 -2.99 -10.41
CA SER A 250 -18.92 -1.59 -10.09
C SER A 250 -18.85 -0.72 -11.34
N SER A 251 -19.07 0.57 -11.16
CA SER A 251 -18.78 1.61 -12.16
C SER A 251 -17.96 2.71 -11.53
N ARG A 252 -17.09 3.31 -12.35
CA ARG A 252 -16.22 4.41 -11.93
C ARG A 252 -16.12 5.48 -13.00
N LEU A 253 -15.88 6.71 -12.54
CA LEU A 253 -15.72 7.89 -13.40
C LEU A 253 -14.72 8.84 -12.77
N VAL A 254 -13.79 9.34 -13.55
CA VAL A 254 -12.87 10.41 -13.20
C VAL A 254 -13.01 11.55 -14.19
N LEU A 255 -13.13 12.75 -13.68
CA LEU A 255 -13.14 14.00 -14.43
C LEU A 255 -12.00 14.88 -13.96
N GLU A 256 -11.31 15.52 -14.89
CA GLU A 256 -10.18 16.38 -14.58
C GLU A 256 -10.07 17.53 -15.57
N GLY A 257 -9.46 18.64 -15.13
CA GLY A 257 -9.27 19.77 -16.00
C GLY A 257 -8.60 20.96 -15.31
N PRO A 258 -8.29 22.03 -16.07
CA PRO A 258 -7.73 23.25 -15.53
C PRO A 258 -8.78 24.04 -14.72
N ILE A 259 -8.41 24.51 -13.53
CA ILE A 259 -9.08 25.62 -12.83
C ILE A 259 -8.56 26.92 -13.42
N VAL A 260 -7.23 27.00 -13.56
CA VAL A 260 -6.52 28.07 -14.28
C VAL A 260 -5.47 27.38 -15.13
N LYS A 261 -5.56 27.56 -16.45
CA LYS A 261 -4.65 26.93 -17.40
C LYS A 261 -3.18 27.18 -17.03
N ASP A 262 -2.34 26.12 -17.11
CA ASP A 262 -0.91 26.09 -16.75
C ASP A 262 -0.59 26.36 -15.26
N LYS A 263 -1.58 26.67 -14.40
CA LYS A 263 -1.36 27.08 -13.00
C LYS A 263 -2.10 26.25 -11.98
N ALA A 264 -3.33 25.87 -12.26
CA ALA A 264 -4.15 25.14 -11.30
C ALA A 264 -5.06 24.13 -11.98
N SER A 265 -5.13 22.93 -11.42
CA SER A 265 -5.95 21.84 -11.93
C SER A 265 -6.78 21.19 -10.84
N PHE A 266 -7.81 20.48 -11.26
CA PHE A 266 -8.59 19.60 -10.40
C PHE A 266 -8.73 18.23 -11.01
N ILE A 267 -8.93 17.23 -10.15
CA ILE A 267 -9.34 15.88 -10.51
C ILE A 267 -10.34 15.39 -9.48
N VAL A 268 -11.45 14.81 -9.95
CA VAL A 268 -12.50 14.23 -9.12
C VAL A 268 -12.83 12.85 -9.64
N GLY A 269 -12.79 11.86 -8.76
CA GLY A 269 -13.13 10.47 -9.05
C GLY A 269 -14.28 10.00 -8.17
N ALA A 270 -15.20 9.27 -8.76
CA ALA A 270 -16.29 8.62 -8.07
C ALA A 270 -16.40 7.16 -8.51
N ARG A 271 -16.67 6.26 -7.56
CA ARG A 271 -16.92 4.85 -7.81
C ARG A 271 -18.07 4.37 -6.95
N ALA A 272 -18.88 3.47 -7.49
CA ALA A 272 -19.95 2.81 -6.74
C ALA A 272 -20.08 1.34 -7.19
N SER A 273 -20.40 0.48 -6.22
CA SER A 273 -20.70 -0.94 -6.47
C SER A 273 -22.20 -1.18 -6.55
N TYR A 274 -22.58 -2.26 -7.23
CA TYR A 274 -23.98 -2.72 -7.34
C TYR A 274 -24.07 -4.24 -7.44
N VAL A 275 -23.33 -4.95 -6.59
CA VAL A 275 -23.24 -6.43 -6.62
C VAL A 275 -24.51 -7.14 -6.16
N ASP A 276 -25.51 -6.46 -5.63
CA ASP A 276 -26.74 -7.03 -5.09
C ASP A 276 -27.48 -7.90 -6.11
N TRP A 277 -27.46 -7.51 -7.40
CA TRP A 277 -28.12 -8.29 -8.45
C TRP A 277 -27.44 -9.66 -8.67
N ILE A 278 -26.14 -9.77 -8.37
CA ILE A 278 -25.38 -11.04 -8.41
C ILE A 278 -25.77 -11.88 -7.19
N LEU A 279 -25.79 -11.29 -6.00
CA LEU A 279 -26.16 -11.96 -4.75
C LEU A 279 -27.57 -12.56 -4.81
N LYS A 280 -28.55 -11.80 -5.36
CA LYS A 280 -29.94 -12.26 -5.56
C LYS A 280 -30.06 -13.50 -6.45
N ARG A 281 -29.04 -13.84 -7.26
CA ARG A 281 -28.99 -15.04 -8.11
C ARG A 281 -28.18 -16.20 -7.51
N ALA A 282 -27.64 -16.03 -6.31
CA ALA A 282 -26.87 -17.06 -5.63
C ALA A 282 -27.76 -18.28 -5.28
N LYS A 283 -27.16 -19.46 -5.20
CA LYS A 283 -27.86 -20.68 -4.77
C LYS A 283 -28.22 -20.68 -3.29
N SER A 284 -27.35 -20.11 -2.44
CA SER A 284 -27.60 -19.97 -1.00
C SER A 284 -28.74 -18.98 -0.72
N VAL A 285 -29.64 -19.33 0.19
CA VAL A 285 -30.71 -18.45 0.68
C VAL A 285 -30.11 -17.24 1.39
N ASP A 286 -29.09 -17.43 2.22
CA ASP A 286 -28.46 -16.37 2.98
C ASP A 286 -27.80 -15.34 2.06
N LEU A 287 -27.12 -15.80 1.00
CA LEU A 287 -26.56 -14.89 0.00
C LEU A 287 -27.62 -14.13 -0.79
N ARG A 288 -28.78 -14.76 -1.09
CA ARG A 288 -29.88 -14.04 -1.75
C ARG A 288 -30.52 -12.93 -0.91
N LYS A 289 -30.46 -13.09 0.42
CA LYS A 289 -30.92 -12.11 1.41
C LYS A 289 -29.84 -11.09 1.77
N SER A 290 -28.59 -11.32 1.36
CA SER A 290 -27.47 -10.44 1.64
C SER A 290 -27.45 -9.26 0.65
N GLN A 291 -26.85 -8.15 1.07
CA GLN A 291 -26.64 -6.93 0.30
C GLN A 291 -25.21 -6.47 0.50
N ALA A 292 -24.60 -5.90 -0.55
CA ALA A 292 -23.27 -5.30 -0.46
C ALA A 292 -23.20 -4.09 -1.39
N PHE A 293 -23.10 -2.92 -0.80
CA PHE A 293 -23.02 -1.66 -1.49
C PHE A 293 -21.85 -0.86 -0.94
N PHE A 294 -21.08 -0.22 -1.79
CA PHE A 294 -20.14 0.81 -1.39
C PHE A 294 -20.07 1.92 -2.43
N TYR A 295 -19.65 3.09 -1.98
CA TYR A 295 -19.17 4.14 -2.86
C TYR A 295 -17.93 4.81 -2.30
N ASP A 296 -17.12 5.37 -3.18
CA ASP A 296 -16.06 6.30 -2.85
C ASP A 296 -16.11 7.55 -3.74
N LEU A 297 -15.74 8.67 -3.14
CA LEU A 297 -15.57 9.96 -3.79
C LEU A 297 -14.22 10.52 -3.38
N THR A 298 -13.37 10.81 -4.35
CA THR A 298 -12.05 11.42 -4.12
C THR A 298 -11.91 12.66 -4.97
N ALA A 299 -11.43 13.75 -4.37
CA ALA A 299 -11.17 15.00 -5.06
C ALA A 299 -9.78 15.53 -4.70
N LYS A 300 -9.07 16.05 -5.68
CA LYS A 300 -7.78 16.71 -5.49
C LYS A 300 -7.73 17.98 -6.34
N ALA A 301 -7.13 19.02 -5.79
CA ALA A 301 -6.83 20.25 -6.50
C ALA A 301 -5.43 20.72 -6.15
N ASP A 302 -4.68 21.11 -7.16
CA ASP A 302 -3.31 21.59 -7.04
C ASP A 302 -3.18 22.93 -7.73
N ALA A 303 -2.41 23.86 -7.14
CA ALA A 303 -2.19 25.17 -7.71
C ALA A 303 -0.74 25.64 -7.51
N ARG A 304 -0.11 26.10 -8.58
CA ARG A 304 1.15 26.85 -8.56
C ARG A 304 0.83 28.32 -8.38
N LEU A 305 1.01 28.83 -7.15
CA LEU A 305 0.79 30.24 -6.82
C LEU A 305 1.89 31.12 -7.42
N THR A 306 3.12 30.63 -7.37
CA THR A 306 4.31 31.21 -8.01
C THR A 306 5.15 30.08 -8.60
N GLU A 307 6.26 30.39 -9.27
CA GLU A 307 7.21 29.37 -9.76
C GLU A 307 7.84 28.54 -8.63
N THR A 308 7.84 29.07 -7.40
CA THR A 308 8.47 28.44 -6.23
C THR A 308 7.48 28.00 -5.16
N THR A 309 6.19 28.35 -5.31
CA THR A 309 5.15 28.05 -4.31
C THR A 309 4.04 27.20 -4.91
N LYS A 310 3.80 26.05 -4.35
CA LYS A 310 2.70 25.13 -4.71
C LYS A 310 1.85 24.81 -3.51
N ILE A 311 0.54 24.80 -3.70
CA ILE A 311 -0.43 24.31 -2.72
C ILE A 311 -1.23 23.19 -3.33
N GLY A 312 -1.72 22.31 -2.47
CA GLY A 312 -2.65 21.27 -2.89
C GLY A 312 -3.60 20.89 -1.78
N PHE A 313 -4.73 20.41 -2.20
CA PHE A 313 -5.79 19.91 -1.33
C PHE A 313 -6.30 18.58 -1.86
N THR A 314 -6.43 17.59 -0.97
CA THR A 314 -7.01 16.28 -1.28
C THR A 314 -8.11 15.99 -0.27
N ALA A 315 -9.27 15.54 -0.72
CA ALA A 315 -10.34 15.06 0.13
C ALA A 315 -10.87 13.73 -0.39
N PHE A 316 -11.24 12.83 0.51
CA PHE A 316 -11.95 11.63 0.14
C PHE A 316 -13.03 11.28 1.16
N SER A 317 -14.09 10.64 0.66
CA SER A 317 -15.19 10.11 1.47
C SER A 317 -15.59 8.75 0.93
N THR A 318 -15.74 7.79 1.83
CA THR A 318 -16.14 6.41 1.50
C THR A 318 -17.26 5.96 2.39
N HIS A 319 -18.10 5.09 1.87
CA HIS A 319 -19.17 4.47 2.65
C HIS A 319 -19.38 3.04 2.17
N ASP A 320 -19.51 2.13 3.12
CA ASP A 320 -19.84 0.73 2.92
C ASP A 320 -21.11 0.37 3.70
N ASP A 321 -21.99 -0.39 3.06
CA ASP A 321 -23.18 -1.01 3.64
C ASP A 321 -23.19 -2.47 3.25
N PHE A 322 -22.92 -3.34 4.19
CA PHE A 322 -22.90 -4.78 4.01
C PHE A 322 -23.87 -5.45 4.99
N ARG A 323 -24.87 -6.14 4.46
CA ARG A 323 -25.81 -6.93 5.22
C ARG A 323 -25.64 -8.41 4.89
N PHE A 324 -25.48 -9.25 5.90
CA PHE A 324 -25.46 -10.69 5.73
C PHE A 324 -26.79 -11.27 6.19
N ALA A 325 -27.57 -11.82 5.26
CA ALA A 325 -28.91 -12.33 5.46
C ALA A 325 -29.80 -11.33 6.24
N ASP A 326 -30.57 -11.86 7.23
CA ASP A 326 -31.38 -11.05 8.14
C ASP A 326 -30.75 -11.03 9.55
N GLU A 327 -29.44 -11.27 9.67
CA GLU A 327 -28.77 -11.45 10.96
C GLU A 327 -27.97 -10.21 11.37
N VAL A 328 -27.04 -9.79 10.54
CA VAL A 328 -26.11 -8.70 10.85
C VAL A 328 -25.94 -7.74 9.69
N LYS A 329 -25.73 -6.47 10.04
CA LYS A 329 -25.39 -5.43 9.08
C LYS A 329 -24.15 -4.66 9.56
N PHE A 330 -23.20 -4.45 8.65
CA PHE A 330 -22.03 -3.61 8.86
C PHE A 330 -22.16 -2.34 8.03
N GLU A 331 -21.94 -1.20 8.66
CA GLU A 331 -21.74 0.07 7.97
C GLU A 331 -20.40 0.66 8.41
N TYR A 332 -19.57 1.05 7.46
CA TYR A 332 -18.35 1.79 7.81
C TYR A 332 -18.07 2.88 6.79
N ALA A 333 -17.52 3.96 7.30
CA ALA A 333 -17.27 5.15 6.50
C ALA A 333 -15.96 5.81 6.92
N THR A 334 -15.26 6.36 5.93
CA THR A 334 -14.09 7.21 6.13
C THR A 334 -14.32 8.55 5.45
N SER A 335 -13.99 9.64 6.12
CA SER A 335 -13.90 10.97 5.51
C SER A 335 -12.59 11.62 5.94
N SER A 336 -11.84 12.18 5.00
CA SER A 336 -10.55 12.77 5.29
C SER A 336 -10.21 13.90 4.33
N GLY A 337 -9.40 14.85 4.81
CA GLY A 337 -8.88 15.96 4.04
C GLY A 337 -7.41 16.24 4.38
N ALA A 338 -6.63 16.54 3.36
CA ALA A 338 -5.24 16.92 3.47
C ALA A 338 -4.99 18.22 2.71
N PHE A 339 -4.21 19.08 3.31
CA PHE A 339 -3.67 20.29 2.70
C PHE A 339 -2.15 20.25 2.76
N TYR A 340 -1.49 20.71 1.70
CA TYR A 340 -0.06 20.94 1.73
C TYR A 340 0.29 22.31 1.11
N LEU A 341 1.33 22.90 1.67
CA LEU A 341 2.03 24.06 1.12
C LEU A 341 3.49 23.64 0.92
N ARG A 342 3.99 23.83 -0.31
CA ARG A 342 5.38 23.57 -0.67
C ARG A 342 6.01 24.87 -1.14
N GLN A 343 7.17 25.19 -0.58
CA GLN A 343 7.93 26.40 -0.91
C GLN A 343 9.38 26.05 -1.26
N LEU A 344 9.78 26.34 -2.48
CA LEU A 344 11.16 26.21 -2.91
C LEU A 344 11.90 27.53 -2.59
N ILE A 345 13.02 27.41 -1.86
CA ILE A 345 13.90 28.54 -1.51
C ILE A 345 15.22 28.37 -2.26
N GLY A 346 15.45 29.23 -3.22
CA GLY A 346 16.54 29.05 -4.20
C GLY A 346 16.34 27.76 -5.00
N LYS A 347 17.44 27.05 -5.30
CA LYS A 347 17.39 25.77 -6.04
C LYS A 347 17.66 24.55 -5.17
N LYS A 348 17.84 24.72 -3.86
CA LYS A 348 18.42 23.67 -2.98
C LYS A 348 17.59 23.34 -1.75
N ILE A 349 16.61 24.17 -1.37
CA ILE A 349 15.81 23.96 -0.17
C ILE A 349 14.34 23.88 -0.57
N ASN A 350 13.67 22.81 -0.17
CA ASN A 350 12.21 22.65 -0.32
C ASN A 350 11.59 22.53 1.07
N LEU A 351 10.75 23.49 1.43
CA LEU A 351 9.97 23.48 2.66
C LEU A 351 8.57 22.95 2.35
N THR A 352 8.08 22.05 3.17
CA THR A 352 6.73 21.51 3.06
C THR A 352 6.03 21.63 4.40
N ALA A 353 4.85 22.25 4.41
CA ALA A 353 3.93 22.24 5.53
C ALA A 353 2.69 21.44 5.15
N THR A 354 2.20 20.62 6.07
CA THR A 354 1.03 19.74 5.86
C THR A 354 0.04 19.85 7.01
N ALA A 355 -1.24 19.76 6.69
CA ALA A 355 -2.33 19.66 7.66
C ALA A 355 -3.35 18.63 7.16
N ASN A 356 -3.64 17.63 7.98
CA ASN A 356 -4.50 16.52 7.63
C ASN A 356 -5.52 16.28 8.75
N THR A 357 -6.74 15.95 8.38
CA THR A 357 -7.78 15.57 9.34
C THR A 357 -8.62 14.45 8.76
N GLY A 358 -9.16 13.61 9.60
CA GLY A 358 -10.06 12.56 9.14
C GLY A 358 -10.79 11.87 10.28
N GLN A 359 -11.80 11.12 9.84
CA GLN A 359 -12.65 10.32 10.71
C GLN A 359 -12.91 8.97 10.04
N TYR A 360 -12.78 7.91 10.82
CA TYR A 360 -13.28 6.57 10.50
C TYR A 360 -14.40 6.23 11.49
N THR A 361 -15.50 5.70 11.00
CA THR A 361 -16.62 5.23 11.82
C THR A 361 -17.03 3.85 11.35
N SER A 362 -17.28 2.93 12.27
CA SER A 362 -17.81 1.62 11.98
C SER A 362 -19.01 1.33 12.87
N ASN A 363 -20.04 0.75 12.30
CA ASN A 363 -21.26 0.32 12.96
C ASN A 363 -21.50 -1.16 12.68
N LEU A 364 -21.85 -1.90 13.69
CA LEU A 364 -22.42 -3.25 13.62
C LEU A 364 -23.85 -3.19 14.13
N PHE A 365 -24.79 -3.64 13.30
CA PHE A 365 -26.19 -3.80 13.71
C PHE A 365 -26.48 -5.29 13.85
N ASP A 366 -26.91 -5.69 15.03
CA ASP A 366 -27.65 -6.94 15.21
C ASP A 366 -29.13 -6.62 14.87
N ILE A 367 -29.59 -7.23 13.78
CA ILE A 367 -30.94 -7.02 13.27
C ILE A 367 -31.84 -8.22 13.47
N ASN A 368 -31.34 -9.23 14.19
CA ASN A 368 -32.07 -10.46 14.43
C ASN A 368 -32.96 -10.39 15.67
N GLY A 369 -34.19 -10.86 15.56
CA GLY A 369 -35.11 -11.02 16.69
C GLY A 369 -35.54 -9.70 17.35
N ASN A 370 -35.74 -9.77 18.67
CA ASN A 370 -36.25 -8.65 19.49
C ASN A 370 -35.14 -7.84 20.18
N ASP A 371 -33.90 -8.35 20.18
CA ASP A 371 -32.75 -7.74 20.87
C ASP A 371 -31.89 -6.92 19.91
N GLN A 372 -32.54 -6.21 18.99
CA GLN A 372 -31.83 -5.41 17.98
C GLN A 372 -30.99 -4.34 18.62
N SER A 373 -29.76 -4.23 18.14
CA SER A 373 -28.79 -3.30 18.70
C SER A 373 -27.84 -2.72 17.65
N LYS A 374 -27.25 -1.59 17.98
CA LYS A 374 -26.22 -0.94 17.20
C LYS A 374 -24.97 -0.76 18.06
N PHE A 375 -23.88 -1.38 17.65
CA PHE A 375 -22.54 -1.10 18.16
C PHE A 375 -21.83 -0.12 17.24
N THR A 376 -21.20 0.91 17.79
CA THR A 376 -20.48 1.95 17.04
C THR A 376 -19.09 2.13 17.63
N ASN A 377 -18.06 2.14 16.79
CA ASN A 377 -16.73 2.65 17.13
C ASN A 377 -16.32 3.80 16.18
N LYS A 378 -15.40 4.66 16.64
CA LYS A 378 -15.04 5.86 15.90
C LYS A 378 -13.61 6.29 16.21
N ILE A 379 -12.87 6.67 15.17
CA ILE A 379 -11.54 7.26 15.27
C ILE A 379 -11.57 8.62 14.58
N LYS A 380 -11.07 9.65 15.25
CA LYS A 380 -10.79 10.96 14.67
C LYS A 380 -9.31 11.27 14.83
N TYR A 381 -8.74 11.94 13.85
CA TYR A 381 -7.39 12.45 13.95
C TYR A 381 -7.25 13.87 13.38
N LEU A 382 -6.29 14.58 13.91
CA LEU A 382 -5.76 15.83 13.38
C LEU A 382 -4.24 15.72 13.36
N ARG A 383 -3.65 15.95 12.19
CA ARG A 383 -2.21 15.88 11.99
C ARG A 383 -1.71 17.15 11.35
N GLY A 384 -0.61 17.70 11.88
CA GLY A 384 0.15 18.80 11.30
C GLY A 384 1.62 18.44 11.21
N GLY A 385 2.31 18.91 10.18
CA GLY A 385 3.73 18.65 10.02
C GLY A 385 4.44 19.72 9.20
N VAL A 386 5.71 19.91 9.47
CA VAL A 386 6.63 20.72 8.69
C VAL A 386 7.89 19.94 8.41
N SER A 387 8.40 20.03 7.19
CA SER A 387 9.67 19.42 6.82
C SER A 387 10.46 20.31 5.86
N GLY A 388 11.78 20.23 5.98
CA GLY A 388 12.72 20.87 5.09
C GLY A 388 13.61 19.84 4.44
N PHE A 389 13.70 19.88 3.11
CA PHE A 389 14.63 19.09 2.33
C PHE A 389 15.71 20.00 1.78
N PHE A 390 16.97 19.61 1.95
CA PHE A 390 18.14 20.36 1.54
C PHE A 390 19.12 19.50 0.76
N GLN A 391 19.44 19.88 -0.46
CA GLN A 391 20.42 19.21 -1.32
C GLN A 391 21.51 20.20 -1.76
N PRO A 392 22.56 20.39 -0.93
CA PRO A 392 23.63 21.34 -1.25
C PRO A 392 24.45 20.93 -2.47
N VAL A 393 24.63 19.61 -2.64
CA VAL A 393 25.34 18.95 -3.76
C VAL A 393 24.61 17.67 -4.14
N ASP A 394 24.77 17.17 -5.36
CA ASP A 394 24.08 15.97 -5.88
C ASP A 394 24.33 14.70 -5.04
N LYS A 395 25.44 14.65 -4.33
CA LYS A 395 25.86 13.48 -3.52
C LYS A 395 25.34 13.49 -2.09
N TYR A 396 24.69 14.56 -1.64
CA TYR A 396 24.25 14.69 -0.25
C TYR A 396 22.84 15.29 -0.17
N GLN A 397 21.97 14.57 0.53
CA GLN A 397 20.58 14.98 0.78
C GLN A 397 20.32 14.94 2.29
N LEU A 398 19.66 15.98 2.78
CA LEU A 398 19.23 16.12 4.16
C LEU A 398 17.74 16.44 4.19
N GLU A 399 16.97 15.67 4.93
CA GLU A 399 15.56 15.97 5.25
C GLU A 399 15.42 16.02 6.78
N LEU A 400 14.81 17.09 7.28
CA LEU A 400 14.49 17.26 8.70
C LEU A 400 13.08 17.76 8.85
N GLY A 401 12.45 17.44 9.96
CA GLY A 401 11.10 17.92 10.19
C GLY A 401 10.53 17.53 11.54
N ALA A 402 9.31 17.99 11.76
CA ALA A 402 8.50 17.69 12.93
C ALA A 402 7.06 17.44 12.50
N ASP A 403 6.40 16.51 13.14
CA ASP A 403 4.97 16.25 12.98
C ASP A 403 4.29 16.01 14.32
N GLN A 404 3.01 16.33 14.39
CA GLN A 404 2.15 16.05 15.52
C GLN A 404 0.84 15.45 15.06
N ASN A 405 0.43 14.36 15.71
CA ASN A 405 -0.87 13.74 15.57
C ASN A 405 -1.64 13.89 16.88
N ARG A 406 -2.94 14.22 16.79
CA ARG A 406 -3.88 14.12 17.89
C ARG A 406 -4.95 13.11 17.51
N TYR A 407 -5.16 12.13 18.35
CA TYR A 407 -6.17 11.09 18.20
C TYR A 407 -7.28 11.29 19.21
N THR A 408 -8.52 11.00 18.78
CA THR A 408 -9.70 10.83 19.65
C THR A 408 -10.36 9.53 19.20
N VAL A 409 -10.46 8.57 20.09
CA VAL A 409 -10.98 7.23 19.84
C VAL A 409 -12.19 7.01 20.72
N ALA A 410 -13.35 6.72 20.14
CA ALA A 410 -14.52 6.19 20.84
C ALA A 410 -14.53 4.67 20.59
N PRO A 411 -14.01 3.84 21.53
CA PRO A 411 -13.75 2.43 21.28
C PRO A 411 -15.01 1.58 21.20
N GLY A 412 -16.13 2.03 21.81
CA GLY A 412 -17.36 1.28 21.73
C GLY A 412 -18.58 1.97 22.35
N LYS A 413 -19.68 1.97 21.61
CA LYS A 413 -21.00 2.38 22.09
C LYS A 413 -22.06 1.40 21.63
N LEU A 414 -22.74 0.74 22.54
CA LEU A 414 -23.90 -0.10 22.27
C LEU A 414 -25.19 0.70 22.54
N ALA A 415 -26.11 0.66 21.60
CA ALA A 415 -27.41 1.31 21.73
C ALA A 415 -28.54 0.38 21.25
N PRO A 416 -29.67 0.29 21.96
CA PRO A 416 -30.85 -0.44 21.51
C PRO A 416 -31.39 0.15 20.21
N GLN A 417 -32.01 -0.69 19.38
CA GLN A 417 -32.69 -0.30 18.15
C GLN A 417 -34.14 -0.79 18.17
N ASN A 418 -35.00 -0.08 17.47
CA ASN A 418 -36.43 -0.47 17.23
C ASN A 418 -37.17 -0.90 18.52
N GLY A 419 -36.90 -0.25 19.63
CA GLY A 419 -37.60 -0.54 20.91
C GLY A 419 -37.11 -1.82 21.61
N SER A 420 -35.94 -2.34 21.25
CA SER A 420 -35.36 -3.50 21.93
C SER A 420 -35.01 -3.20 23.39
N ASN A 421 -34.93 -4.26 24.20
CA ASN A 421 -34.61 -4.19 25.63
C ASN A 421 -33.09 -4.24 25.90
N VAL A 422 -32.26 -4.17 24.87
CA VAL A 422 -30.80 -4.15 25.04
C VAL A 422 -30.41 -2.97 25.91
N LYS A 423 -29.66 -3.24 26.97
CA LYS A 423 -29.14 -2.18 27.85
C LYS A 423 -28.06 -1.38 27.13
N PRO A 424 -28.19 -0.04 27.06
CA PRO A 424 -27.15 0.81 26.50
C PRO A 424 -25.84 0.66 27.29
N ASP A 425 -24.72 0.65 26.56
CA ASP A 425 -23.38 0.64 27.14
C ASP A 425 -22.43 1.53 26.34
N VAL A 426 -21.54 2.26 27.01
CA VAL A 426 -20.63 3.23 26.37
C VAL A 426 -19.28 3.16 27.05
N LEU A 427 -18.26 2.81 26.28
CA LEU A 427 -16.87 2.91 26.73
C LEU A 427 -16.41 4.38 26.70
N PRO A 428 -15.57 4.81 27.67
CA PRO A 428 -14.98 6.15 27.65
C PRO A 428 -14.19 6.44 26.38
N ASP A 429 -14.24 7.69 25.92
CA ASP A 429 -13.40 8.15 24.81
C ASP A 429 -11.94 8.23 25.26
N GLU A 430 -11.02 7.79 24.39
CA GLU A 430 -9.58 7.88 24.60
C GLU A 430 -9.00 9.05 23.81
N MET A 431 -8.06 9.76 24.39
CA MET A 431 -7.35 10.86 23.72
C MET A 431 -5.85 10.69 23.83
N GLY A 432 -5.13 10.95 22.74
CA GLY A 432 -3.68 10.90 22.73
C GLY A 432 -3.05 11.86 21.75
N THR A 433 -1.82 12.26 22.06
CA THR A 433 -0.98 13.08 21.18
C THR A 433 0.35 12.39 20.93
N GLU A 434 0.76 12.37 19.67
CA GLU A 434 2.05 11.86 19.22
C GLU A 434 2.81 13.01 18.55
N THR A 435 3.94 13.43 19.13
CA THR A 435 4.80 14.50 18.61
C THR A 435 6.15 13.90 18.24
N SER A 436 6.61 14.16 17.03
CA SER A 436 7.85 13.57 16.52
C SER A 436 8.74 14.59 15.86
N PHE A 437 10.04 14.34 15.99
CA PHE A 437 11.12 15.07 15.29
C PHE A 437 11.95 14.07 14.52
N PHE A 438 12.36 14.40 13.32
CA PHE A 438 13.16 13.50 12.49
C PHE A 438 14.26 14.22 11.74
N LEU A 439 15.35 13.48 11.52
CA LEU A 439 16.48 13.84 10.69
C LEU A 439 16.82 12.65 9.80
N HIS A 440 16.97 12.88 8.51
CA HIS A 440 17.27 11.88 7.51
C HIS A 440 18.37 12.37 6.59
N ASN A 441 19.45 11.61 6.47
CA ASN A 441 20.60 11.91 5.63
C ASN A 441 20.80 10.80 4.61
N GLN A 442 21.06 11.16 3.37
CA GLN A 442 21.50 10.25 2.33
C GLN A 442 22.78 10.78 1.71
N TRP A 443 23.81 9.96 1.65
CA TRP A 443 25.13 10.34 1.18
C TRP A 443 25.72 9.33 0.21
N THR A 444 25.97 9.74 -1.03
CA THR A 444 26.75 9.02 -2.03
C THR A 444 28.24 9.23 -1.74
N VAL A 445 28.80 8.37 -0.87
CA VAL A 445 30.21 8.43 -0.42
C VAL A 445 31.18 8.25 -1.61
N SER A 446 30.83 7.30 -2.50
CA SER A 446 31.57 7.03 -3.74
C SER A 446 30.62 6.45 -4.79
N LYS A 447 31.11 6.23 -6.01
CA LYS A 447 30.34 5.52 -7.06
C LYS A 447 29.88 4.13 -6.63
N LYS A 448 30.58 3.49 -5.68
CA LYS A 448 30.27 2.13 -5.19
C LYS A 448 29.54 2.09 -3.86
N VAL A 449 29.57 3.15 -3.07
CA VAL A 449 29.04 3.16 -1.71
C VAL A 449 28.08 4.31 -1.51
N GLU A 450 26.87 3.99 -1.10
CA GLU A 450 25.84 4.94 -0.70
C GLU A 450 25.31 4.58 0.69
N LEU A 451 25.16 5.59 1.53
CA LEU A 451 24.75 5.48 2.93
C LEU A 451 23.48 6.30 3.16
N MET A 452 22.55 5.76 3.88
CA MET A 452 21.43 6.46 4.48
C MET A 452 21.47 6.27 6.00
N ALA A 453 21.40 7.38 6.73
CA ALA A 453 21.29 7.40 8.18
C ALA A 453 20.16 8.34 8.60
N GLY A 454 19.28 7.87 9.42
CA GLY A 454 18.16 8.65 9.92
C GLY A 454 17.89 8.39 11.40
N ILE A 455 17.29 9.36 12.04
CA ILE A 455 16.84 9.27 13.43
C ILE A 455 15.47 9.93 13.53
N ARG A 456 14.56 9.30 14.25
CA ARG A 456 13.27 9.86 14.64
C ARG A 456 13.14 9.75 16.16
N TYR A 457 12.68 10.79 16.80
CA TYR A 457 12.33 10.80 18.22
C TYR A 457 10.85 11.12 18.35
N THR A 458 10.11 10.18 18.92
CA THR A 458 8.66 10.28 19.09
C THR A 458 8.31 10.35 20.57
N MET A 459 7.46 11.30 20.94
CA MET A 459 6.87 11.45 22.26
C MET A 459 5.37 11.23 22.15
N PHE A 460 4.84 10.32 22.93
CA PHE A 460 3.42 10.03 23.03
C PHE A 460 2.91 10.39 24.43
N LYS A 461 1.71 10.99 24.48
CA LYS A 461 0.97 11.27 25.72
C LYS A 461 -0.45 10.75 25.56
N ASN A 462 -0.87 9.93 26.48
CA ASN A 462 -2.27 9.62 26.70
C ASN A 462 -2.87 10.69 27.62
N LEU A 463 -4.13 11.12 27.37
CA LEU A 463 -4.77 12.27 27.99
C LEU A 463 -6.14 11.87 28.56
N GLY A 464 -6.46 12.36 29.76
CA GLY A 464 -7.77 12.24 30.36
C GLY A 464 -8.87 13.05 29.61
N PRO A 465 -10.13 12.93 30.05
CA PRO A 465 -10.54 12.36 31.33
C PRO A 465 -10.47 10.83 31.37
N GLU A 466 -9.88 10.27 32.37
CA GLU A 466 -9.71 8.81 32.52
C GLU A 466 -9.69 8.41 34.00
N ARG A 467 -10.29 7.27 34.34
CA ARG A 467 -10.15 6.59 35.60
C ARG A 467 -9.24 5.37 35.41
N VAL A 468 -8.02 5.41 35.91
CA VAL A 468 -7.05 4.31 35.85
C VAL A 468 -7.21 3.47 37.13
N LEU A 469 -7.45 2.18 36.94
CA LEU A 469 -7.52 1.21 38.06
C LEU A 469 -6.12 0.76 38.43
N LEU A 470 -5.87 0.62 39.73
CA LEU A 470 -4.65 0.06 40.28
C LEU A 470 -4.95 -1.35 40.80
N TYR A 471 -4.19 -2.33 40.31
CA TYR A 471 -4.35 -3.73 40.65
C TYR A 471 -3.29 -4.17 41.66
N GLU A 472 -3.55 -5.25 42.38
CA GLU A 472 -2.59 -5.89 43.29
C GLU A 472 -1.38 -6.40 42.49
N GLU A 473 -0.17 -6.14 43.00
CA GLU A 473 1.09 -6.56 42.36
C GLU A 473 1.33 -8.07 42.51
N GLY A 474 1.85 -8.71 41.50
CA GLY A 474 2.22 -10.14 41.50
C GLY A 474 1.05 -11.11 41.32
N VAL A 475 -0.15 -10.63 41.07
CA VAL A 475 -1.33 -11.45 40.74
C VAL A 475 -1.96 -11.00 39.41
N PRO A 476 -2.73 -11.87 38.75
CA PRO A 476 -3.47 -11.52 37.56
C PRO A 476 -4.41 -10.32 37.76
N LYS A 477 -4.49 -9.44 36.77
CA LYS A 477 -5.45 -8.32 36.76
C LYS A 477 -6.86 -8.88 36.56
N THR A 478 -7.70 -8.72 37.57
CA THR A 478 -9.12 -9.07 37.60
C THR A 478 -9.90 -8.00 38.33
N GLU A 479 -11.25 -8.02 38.28
CA GLU A 479 -12.08 -7.10 39.07
C GLU A 479 -11.85 -7.27 40.59
N GLU A 480 -11.49 -8.47 41.05
CA GLU A 480 -11.26 -8.79 42.44
C GLU A 480 -9.89 -8.30 42.97
N THR A 481 -8.93 -8.07 42.05
CA THR A 481 -7.58 -7.58 42.43
C THR A 481 -7.43 -6.06 42.34
N ILE A 482 -8.54 -5.32 42.09
CA ILE A 482 -8.53 -3.86 42.13
C ILE A 482 -8.33 -3.39 43.57
N GLN A 483 -7.28 -2.59 43.80
CA GLN A 483 -6.96 -2.01 45.10
C GLN A 483 -7.36 -0.54 45.22
N ASP A 484 -7.15 0.26 44.17
CA ASP A 484 -7.37 1.69 44.16
C ASP A 484 -7.63 2.21 42.73
N SER A 485 -7.88 3.50 42.59
CA SER A 485 -8.01 4.15 41.26
C SER A 485 -7.47 5.57 41.27
N LEU A 486 -6.84 5.96 40.17
CA LEU A 486 -6.39 7.32 39.92
C LEU A 486 -7.41 8.00 38.99
N GLN A 487 -7.78 9.22 39.32
CA GLN A 487 -8.71 10.00 38.52
C GLN A 487 -7.97 11.15 37.82
N PHE A 488 -8.06 11.24 36.51
CA PHE A 488 -7.44 12.29 35.73
C PHE A 488 -8.49 13.17 35.06
N ALA A 489 -8.27 14.48 35.10
CA ALA A 489 -9.15 15.48 34.50
C ALA A 489 -9.00 15.54 32.95
N ASP A 490 -9.92 16.26 32.28
CA ASP A 490 -9.83 16.48 30.84
C ASP A 490 -8.50 17.17 30.45
N GLY A 491 -7.79 16.57 29.48
CA GLY A 491 -6.49 17.02 29.00
C GLY A 491 -5.32 16.75 29.96
N GLU A 492 -5.56 16.21 31.14
CA GLU A 492 -4.50 15.80 32.06
C GLU A 492 -3.75 14.56 31.52
N LYS A 493 -2.44 14.51 31.70
CA LYS A 493 -1.59 13.43 31.24
C LYS A 493 -1.75 12.19 32.13
N THR A 494 -2.27 11.10 31.57
CA THR A 494 -2.43 9.82 32.27
C THR A 494 -1.19 8.92 32.14
N ALA A 495 -0.60 8.90 30.94
CA ALA A 495 0.63 8.18 30.64
C ALA A 495 1.50 8.94 29.62
N SER A 496 2.81 8.69 29.64
CA SER A 496 3.73 9.29 28.69
C SER A 496 4.85 8.32 28.33
N TYR A 497 5.09 8.17 27.03
CA TYR A 497 6.12 7.32 26.48
C TYR A 497 6.96 8.08 25.47
N SER A 498 8.20 7.66 25.27
CA SER A 498 9.05 8.20 24.20
C SER A 498 9.88 7.09 23.58
N GLY A 499 10.20 7.25 22.30
CA GLY A 499 10.99 6.29 21.55
C GLY A 499 12.01 6.96 20.65
N LEU A 500 13.23 6.43 20.66
CA LEU A 500 14.27 6.79 19.72
C LEU A 500 14.32 5.73 18.62
N GLU A 501 14.15 6.15 17.35
CA GLU A 501 14.00 5.30 16.19
C GLU A 501 15.17 5.51 15.20
N PRO A 502 16.35 4.92 15.46
CA PRO A 502 17.47 4.95 14.52
C PRO A 502 17.14 4.13 13.27
N ARG A 503 17.63 4.59 12.12
CA ARG A 503 17.47 3.98 10.80
C ARG A 503 18.77 4.06 10.04
N PHE A 504 19.10 2.97 9.37
CA PHE A 504 20.33 2.84 8.62
C PHE A 504 20.12 2.01 7.38
N SER A 505 20.66 2.44 6.24
CA SER A 505 20.78 1.62 5.04
C SER A 505 22.12 1.88 4.39
N LEU A 506 22.73 0.79 3.89
CA LEU A 506 23.99 0.81 3.16
C LEU A 506 23.81 0.07 1.84
N ARG A 507 24.23 0.68 0.75
CA ARG A 507 24.36 0.02 -0.55
C ARG A 507 25.84 -0.05 -0.95
N VAL A 508 26.26 -1.23 -1.35
CA VAL A 508 27.57 -1.48 -1.97
C VAL A 508 27.33 -2.01 -3.39
N THR A 509 27.70 -1.22 -4.38
CA THR A 509 27.66 -1.60 -5.80
C THR A 509 28.83 -2.51 -6.11
N LEU A 510 28.56 -3.72 -6.57
CA LEU A 510 29.56 -4.71 -6.97
C LEU A 510 29.92 -4.51 -8.45
N THR A 511 28.91 -4.41 -9.30
CA THR A 511 29.00 -4.08 -10.73
C THR A 511 27.92 -3.05 -11.07
N ASP A 512 27.94 -2.51 -12.29
CA ASP A 512 26.88 -1.57 -12.73
C ASP A 512 25.47 -2.20 -12.73
N ALA A 513 25.38 -3.52 -12.71
CA ALA A 513 24.16 -4.30 -12.72
C ALA A 513 23.90 -5.05 -11.41
N SER A 514 24.74 -4.89 -10.38
CA SER A 514 24.57 -5.63 -9.12
C SER A 514 24.98 -4.84 -7.89
N SER A 515 24.24 -5.07 -6.79
CA SER A 515 24.54 -4.46 -5.48
C SER A 515 24.15 -5.37 -4.32
N VAL A 516 24.81 -5.15 -3.20
CA VAL A 516 24.44 -5.67 -1.88
C VAL A 516 23.90 -4.51 -1.05
N LYS A 517 22.78 -4.73 -0.36
CA LYS A 517 22.17 -3.73 0.51
C LYS A 517 21.95 -4.27 1.90
N LEU A 518 22.20 -3.43 2.89
CA LEU A 518 21.93 -3.68 4.31
C LEU A 518 20.90 -2.66 4.79
N GLY A 519 20.00 -3.05 5.65
CA GLY A 519 19.00 -2.17 6.24
C GLY A 519 18.72 -2.52 7.69
N TYR A 520 18.58 -1.49 8.53
CA TYR A 520 18.13 -1.57 9.90
C TYR A 520 17.18 -0.41 10.18
N ASN A 521 16.06 -0.70 10.86
CA ASN A 521 15.21 0.33 11.43
C ASN A 521 14.55 -0.13 12.73
N ARG A 522 14.48 0.77 13.70
CA ARG A 522 13.64 0.65 14.89
C ARG A 522 12.37 1.46 14.69
N SER A 523 11.25 0.94 15.19
CA SER A 523 9.95 1.62 15.15
C SER A 523 9.19 1.38 16.43
N TYR A 524 8.35 2.36 16.82
CA TYR A 524 7.39 2.26 17.92
C TYR A 524 5.97 2.40 17.38
N GLN A 525 5.02 1.73 18.06
CA GLN A 525 3.60 1.84 17.77
C GLN A 525 2.84 2.14 19.06
N PHE A 526 2.13 3.28 19.06
CA PHE A 526 1.37 3.80 20.21
C PHE A 526 -0.13 3.64 20.04
N PHE A 527 -0.58 3.16 18.89
CA PHE A 527 -1.97 3.01 18.52
C PHE A 527 -2.15 1.68 17.79
N SER A 528 -2.79 0.70 18.43
CA SER A 528 -2.88 -0.69 17.99
C SER A 528 -4.33 -1.13 17.82
N GLN A 529 -4.57 -2.04 16.88
CA GLN A 529 -5.86 -2.71 16.73
C GLN A 529 -5.85 -4.02 17.55
N ILE A 530 -6.82 -4.15 18.42
CA ILE A 530 -7.00 -5.34 19.25
C ILE A 530 -8.08 -6.19 18.58
N SER A 531 -7.71 -7.40 18.18
CA SER A 531 -8.61 -8.33 17.52
C SER A 531 -8.28 -9.77 17.90
N ASN A 532 -9.30 -10.56 18.27
CA ASN A 532 -9.19 -11.99 18.49
C ASN A 532 -9.69 -12.80 17.28
N THR A 533 -9.97 -12.14 16.17
CA THR A 533 -10.41 -12.76 14.93
C THR A 533 -9.22 -13.12 14.02
N ALA A 534 -9.45 -14.03 13.12
CA ALA A 534 -8.43 -14.50 12.18
C ALA A 534 -8.06 -13.48 11.09
N SER A 535 -8.91 -12.50 10.87
CA SER A 535 -8.74 -11.37 9.95
C SER A 535 -9.36 -10.14 10.61
N ALA A 536 -8.68 -9.03 10.55
CA ALA A 536 -9.21 -7.76 11.04
C ALA A 536 -10.61 -7.49 10.46
N THR A 537 -11.50 -7.03 11.31
CA THR A 537 -12.87 -6.66 10.95
C THR A 537 -13.07 -5.15 11.14
N PRO A 538 -14.05 -4.54 10.46
CA PRO A 538 -14.31 -3.10 10.63
C PRO A 538 -14.68 -2.70 12.07
N ILE A 539 -15.13 -3.65 12.89
CA ILE A 539 -15.55 -3.41 14.27
C ILE A 539 -14.48 -3.68 15.33
N ASP A 540 -13.30 -4.14 14.93
CA ASP A 540 -12.21 -4.39 15.88
C ASP A 540 -11.82 -3.11 16.61
N ILE A 541 -11.46 -3.27 17.87
CA ILE A 541 -11.16 -2.16 18.76
C ILE A 541 -9.80 -1.56 18.42
N TRP A 542 -9.74 -0.24 18.35
CA TRP A 542 -8.50 0.50 18.30
C TRP A 542 -8.19 1.08 19.66
N GLN A 543 -6.99 0.81 20.19
CA GLN A 543 -6.55 1.11 21.52
C GLN A 543 -5.30 1.98 21.49
N LEU A 544 -5.30 3.12 22.19
CA LEU A 544 -4.11 3.91 22.45
C LEU A 544 -3.25 3.27 23.55
N SER A 545 -1.94 3.45 23.48
CA SER A 545 -1.07 3.16 24.63
C SER A 545 -1.50 4.03 25.80
N ASN A 546 -1.66 3.41 26.99
CA ASN A 546 -2.15 4.07 28.19
C ASN A 546 -1.33 3.60 29.42
N TYR A 547 -1.84 3.80 30.61
CA TYR A 547 -1.15 3.42 31.84
C TYR A 547 -0.79 1.93 31.90
N HIS A 548 -1.68 1.05 31.41
CA HIS A 548 -1.51 -0.42 31.43
C HIS A 548 -0.94 -0.99 30.13
N ILE A 549 -1.19 -0.35 29.00
CA ILE A 549 -0.83 -0.84 27.67
C ILE A 549 0.36 -0.04 27.14
N LYS A 550 1.56 -0.62 27.29
CA LYS A 550 2.80 -0.01 26.82
C LYS A 550 2.90 -0.02 25.30
N PRO A 551 3.64 0.92 24.68
CA PRO A 551 3.86 0.91 23.24
C PRO A 551 4.69 -0.30 22.81
N GLN A 552 4.30 -0.90 21.68
CA GLN A 552 5.07 -1.95 21.05
C GLN A 552 6.31 -1.37 20.36
N ARG A 553 7.41 -2.13 20.32
CA ARG A 553 8.67 -1.78 19.64
C ARG A 553 9.09 -2.90 18.72
N ALA A 554 9.56 -2.56 17.52
CA ALA A 554 10.15 -3.52 16.60
C ALA A 554 11.53 -3.06 16.10
N ASP A 555 12.47 -4.00 16.06
CA ASP A 555 13.77 -3.88 15.43
C ASP A 555 13.78 -4.74 14.15
N ASN A 556 13.96 -4.10 12.99
CA ASN A 556 13.90 -4.74 11.69
C ASN A 556 15.28 -4.74 11.03
N TYR A 557 15.74 -5.90 10.57
CA TYR A 557 17.01 -6.11 9.90
C TYR A 557 16.77 -6.71 8.52
N SER A 558 17.52 -6.29 7.51
CA SER A 558 17.45 -6.87 6.18
C SER A 558 18.79 -6.82 5.44
N VAL A 559 19.08 -7.87 4.69
CA VAL A 559 20.22 -7.97 3.79
C VAL A 559 19.72 -8.47 2.45
N GLY A 560 20.12 -7.82 1.36
CA GLY A 560 19.66 -8.21 0.03
C GLY A 560 20.78 -8.14 -1.01
N TYR A 561 20.80 -9.12 -1.91
CA TYR A 561 21.58 -9.13 -3.13
C TYR A 561 20.66 -8.88 -4.32
N TYR A 562 21.01 -7.89 -5.15
CA TYR A 562 20.24 -7.42 -6.29
C TYR A 562 21.09 -7.57 -7.54
N GLN A 563 20.53 -8.19 -8.58
CA GLN A 563 21.22 -8.42 -9.84
C GLN A 563 20.27 -8.21 -11.02
N ASN A 564 20.69 -7.37 -11.96
CA ASN A 564 20.00 -7.17 -13.22
C ASN A 564 20.80 -7.81 -14.36
N PHE A 565 20.11 -8.22 -15.42
CA PHE A 565 20.69 -8.81 -16.61
C PHE A 565 20.10 -8.15 -17.85
N ARG A 566 20.81 -8.24 -18.99
CA ARG A 566 20.38 -7.73 -20.30
C ARG A 566 19.92 -6.26 -20.20
N GLU A 567 20.80 -5.38 -19.75
CA GLU A 567 20.51 -3.93 -19.63
C GLU A 567 19.25 -3.64 -18.83
N ASN A 568 19.12 -4.27 -17.66
CA ASN A 568 17.98 -4.15 -16.74
C ASN A 568 16.63 -4.73 -17.23
N ALA A 569 16.62 -5.46 -18.36
CA ALA A 569 15.42 -6.13 -18.88
C ALA A 569 14.97 -7.33 -18.02
N ILE A 570 15.91 -7.94 -17.28
CA ILE A 570 15.65 -8.97 -16.28
C ILE A 570 16.15 -8.45 -14.94
N GLN A 571 15.27 -8.45 -13.96
CA GLN A 571 15.58 -8.00 -12.60
C GLN A 571 15.43 -9.17 -11.63
N THR A 572 16.38 -9.33 -10.73
CA THR A 572 16.33 -10.36 -9.69
C THR A 572 16.79 -9.79 -8.37
N TYR A 573 16.26 -10.32 -7.28
CA TYR A 573 16.87 -10.15 -5.96
C TYR A 573 16.60 -11.33 -5.04
N LEU A 574 17.49 -11.48 -4.08
CA LEU A 574 17.36 -12.34 -2.91
C LEU A 574 17.50 -11.46 -1.67
N THR A 575 16.51 -11.44 -0.78
CA THR A 575 16.57 -10.69 0.46
C THR A 575 16.27 -11.61 1.64
N VAL A 576 17.06 -11.47 2.70
CA VAL A 576 16.82 -12.11 4.00
C VAL A 576 16.41 -11.02 4.97
N PHE A 577 15.42 -11.29 5.81
CA PHE A 577 14.96 -10.36 6.84
C PHE A 577 14.77 -11.05 8.18
N TYR A 578 14.94 -10.26 9.24
CA TYR A 578 14.65 -10.63 10.61
C TYR A 578 14.01 -9.45 11.32
N ARG A 579 12.96 -9.70 12.08
CA ARG A 579 12.27 -8.73 12.95
C ARG A 579 12.18 -9.29 14.34
N ASP A 580 12.50 -8.45 15.33
CA ASP A 580 12.31 -8.68 16.75
C ASP A 580 11.27 -7.68 17.28
N ILE A 581 10.27 -8.17 18.00
CA ILE A 581 9.18 -7.35 18.55
C ILE A 581 9.18 -7.50 20.05
N ASP A 582 9.18 -6.38 20.75
CA ASP A 582 9.11 -6.28 22.20
C ASP A 582 7.83 -5.54 22.62
N GLN A 583 7.30 -5.86 23.80
CA GLN A 583 6.00 -5.35 24.29
C GLN A 583 4.86 -5.67 23.32
N LEU A 584 4.91 -6.85 22.65
CA LEU A 584 3.85 -7.33 21.79
C LEU A 584 2.55 -7.48 22.58
N ILE A 585 1.45 -6.92 22.09
CA ILE A 585 0.13 -7.09 22.69
C ILE A 585 -0.50 -8.36 22.14
N ASP A 586 -0.97 -9.22 23.04
CA ASP A 586 -1.80 -10.39 22.74
C ASP A 586 -2.94 -10.44 23.77
N TYR A 587 -3.79 -11.45 23.71
CA TYR A 587 -4.98 -11.59 24.55
C TYR A 587 -5.02 -12.98 25.21
N LYS A 588 -5.70 -13.08 26.35
CA LYS A 588 -5.95 -14.34 27.06
C LYS A 588 -6.79 -15.30 26.20
N ASP A 589 -6.72 -16.59 26.49
CA ASP A 589 -7.64 -17.52 25.85
C ASP A 589 -9.07 -17.21 26.28
N PHE A 590 -9.98 -17.18 25.28
CA PHE A 590 -11.40 -16.80 25.44
C PHE A 590 -11.63 -15.35 25.87
N ALA A 591 -10.67 -14.44 25.64
CA ALA A 591 -10.75 -13.02 25.99
C ALA A 591 -12.04 -12.36 25.49
N LYS A 592 -12.66 -11.57 26.35
CA LYS A 592 -13.82 -10.73 26.07
C LYS A 592 -13.33 -9.32 25.72
N LEU A 593 -13.16 -9.03 24.44
CA LEU A 593 -12.60 -7.76 23.99
C LEU A 593 -13.67 -6.69 23.73
N LEU A 594 -14.83 -7.07 23.16
CA LEU A 594 -15.87 -6.14 22.75
C LEU A 594 -16.62 -5.60 23.99
N LEU A 595 -16.78 -4.28 24.07
CA LEU A 595 -17.46 -3.56 25.19
C LEU A 595 -16.88 -3.91 26.58
N ASN A 596 -15.59 -4.14 26.63
CA ASN A 596 -14.92 -4.40 27.89
C ASN A 596 -14.41 -3.09 28.51
N HIS A 597 -14.94 -2.71 29.70
CA HIS A 597 -14.52 -1.53 30.44
C HIS A 597 -13.13 -1.65 31.08
N HIS A 598 -12.63 -2.88 31.20
CA HIS A 598 -11.33 -3.24 31.80
C HIS A 598 -10.53 -4.13 30.86
N ILE A 599 -10.32 -3.62 29.62
CA ILE A 599 -9.66 -4.40 28.54
C ILE A 599 -8.25 -4.87 28.94
N GLU A 600 -7.58 -4.13 29.85
CA GLU A 600 -6.27 -4.46 30.40
C GLU A 600 -6.25 -5.78 31.20
N THR A 601 -7.42 -6.29 31.64
CA THR A 601 -7.55 -7.58 32.30
C THR A 601 -7.52 -8.76 31.34
N GLU A 602 -7.82 -8.51 30.06
CA GLU A 602 -7.88 -9.51 29.00
C GLU A 602 -6.63 -9.52 28.10
N LEU A 603 -5.78 -8.50 28.22
CA LEU A 603 -4.58 -8.35 27.42
C LEU A 603 -3.34 -8.83 28.17
N LEU A 604 -2.42 -9.41 27.41
CA LEU A 604 -1.12 -9.87 27.87
C LEU A 604 -0.02 -9.25 27.03
N THR A 605 1.15 -9.10 27.64
CA THR A 605 2.34 -8.58 26.96
C THR A 605 3.31 -9.71 26.66
N GLY A 606 3.94 -9.67 25.50
CA GLY A 606 4.87 -10.70 25.07
C GLY A 606 5.96 -10.21 24.13
N LYS A 607 6.58 -11.17 23.46
CA LYS A 607 7.59 -10.96 22.42
C LYS A 607 7.15 -11.57 21.11
N GLY A 608 7.63 -11.00 20.00
CA GLY A 608 7.39 -11.53 18.68
C GLY A 608 8.69 -11.64 17.89
N LYS A 609 8.75 -12.57 16.95
CA LYS A 609 9.82 -12.64 15.96
C LYS A 609 9.28 -13.05 14.61
N ALA A 610 9.79 -12.41 13.54
CA ALA A 610 9.50 -12.81 12.19
C ALA A 610 10.80 -12.87 11.39
N TYR A 611 10.95 -13.90 10.55
CA TYR A 611 12.14 -14.05 9.70
C TYR A 611 11.77 -14.75 8.40
N GLY A 612 12.57 -14.47 7.37
CA GLY A 612 12.28 -15.09 6.07
C GLY A 612 13.26 -14.73 4.98
N VAL A 613 13.01 -15.34 3.81
CA VAL A 613 13.74 -15.16 2.57
C VAL A 613 12.77 -14.77 1.47
N GLU A 614 13.08 -13.71 0.73
CA GLU A 614 12.31 -13.21 -0.42
C GLU A 614 13.12 -13.45 -1.69
N LEU A 615 12.53 -14.07 -2.70
CA LEU A 615 13.10 -14.28 -4.02
C LEU A 615 12.22 -13.63 -5.08
N TYR A 616 12.79 -12.77 -5.88
CA TYR A 616 12.13 -12.04 -6.96
C TYR A 616 12.80 -12.30 -8.29
N PHE A 617 11.98 -12.48 -9.31
CA PHE A 617 12.40 -12.55 -10.70
C PHE A 617 11.39 -11.81 -11.57
N ASN A 618 11.86 -10.90 -12.42
CA ASN A 618 11.02 -10.16 -13.35
C ASN A 618 11.68 -10.06 -14.73
N LYS A 619 10.99 -10.56 -15.74
CA LYS A 619 11.29 -10.33 -17.15
C LYS A 619 10.33 -9.28 -17.71
N ALA A 620 10.76 -8.02 -17.78
CA ALA A 620 9.91 -6.87 -18.09
C ALA A 620 9.88 -6.49 -19.59
N TYR A 621 10.45 -7.26 -20.49
CA TYR A 621 10.60 -6.92 -21.91
C TYR A 621 9.90 -7.90 -22.86
N GLY A 622 9.65 -7.42 -24.09
CA GLY A 622 9.04 -8.19 -25.16
C GLY A 622 7.53 -8.40 -25.00
N GLN A 623 6.97 -9.20 -25.89
CA GLN A 623 5.54 -9.51 -25.87
C GLN A 623 5.12 -10.37 -24.69
N HIS A 624 6.03 -11.23 -24.21
CA HIS A 624 5.82 -12.11 -23.06
C HIS A 624 6.60 -11.59 -21.87
N ARG A 625 5.88 -11.14 -20.84
CA ARG A 625 6.43 -10.66 -19.56
C ARG A 625 6.07 -11.64 -18.47
N PHE A 626 6.99 -11.84 -17.54
CA PHE A 626 6.81 -12.80 -16.46
C PHE A 626 7.40 -12.24 -15.18
N GLU A 627 6.64 -12.34 -14.09
CA GLU A 627 7.09 -11.96 -12.74
C GLU A 627 6.81 -13.12 -11.78
N MET A 628 7.79 -13.46 -10.97
CA MET A 628 7.71 -14.43 -9.90
C MET A 628 8.12 -13.80 -8.59
N ASN A 629 7.27 -13.95 -7.59
CA ASN A 629 7.48 -13.50 -6.23
C ASN A 629 7.33 -14.70 -5.30
N TYR A 630 8.40 -15.12 -4.64
CA TYR A 630 8.38 -16.19 -3.66
C TYR A 630 8.90 -15.69 -2.33
N THR A 631 8.21 -16.09 -1.25
CA THR A 631 8.62 -15.79 0.13
C THR A 631 8.50 -17.03 0.98
N TYR A 632 9.59 -17.36 1.68
CA TYR A 632 9.55 -18.21 2.86
C TYR A 632 9.61 -17.34 4.10
N SER A 633 8.67 -17.49 5.04
CA SER A 633 8.66 -16.70 6.28
C SER A 633 8.03 -17.45 7.45
N ARG A 634 8.51 -17.16 8.66
CA ARG A 634 7.88 -17.61 9.90
C ARG A 634 7.62 -16.40 10.79
N THR A 635 6.47 -16.43 11.46
CA THR A 635 6.07 -15.41 12.43
C THR A 635 5.60 -16.10 13.69
N LEU A 636 6.33 -15.87 14.78
CA LEU A 636 6.13 -16.54 16.05
C LEU A 636 5.90 -15.50 17.16
N ARG A 637 5.12 -15.86 18.15
CA ARG A 637 4.83 -15.10 19.36
C ARG A 637 5.19 -15.90 20.58
N GLN A 638 5.59 -15.24 21.63
CA GLN A 638 5.78 -15.82 22.97
C GLN A 638 5.19 -14.84 23.98
N VAL A 639 4.17 -15.28 24.68
CA VAL A 639 3.44 -14.46 25.64
C VAL A 639 3.50 -15.15 26.98
N GLN A 640 4.20 -14.52 27.91
CA GLN A 640 4.35 -14.98 29.29
C GLN A 640 4.62 -13.78 30.19
N GLU A 641 3.74 -13.52 31.12
CA GLU A 641 3.95 -12.59 32.24
C GLU A 641 4.43 -13.40 33.43
N SER A 642 5.75 -13.55 33.55
CA SER A 642 6.40 -14.43 34.52
C SER A 642 6.12 -14.03 36.00
N GLU A 643 5.87 -12.75 36.27
CA GLU A 643 5.57 -12.24 37.60
C GLU A 643 4.21 -12.74 38.13
N VAL A 644 3.22 -12.88 37.22
CA VAL A 644 1.86 -13.31 37.57
C VAL A 644 1.53 -14.75 37.10
N GLN A 645 2.49 -15.44 36.47
CA GLN A 645 2.35 -16.78 35.92
C GLN A 645 1.21 -16.91 34.87
N GLU A 646 0.87 -15.81 34.18
CA GLU A 646 -0.06 -15.82 33.08
C GLU A 646 0.66 -15.92 31.73
N GLY A 647 0.10 -16.65 30.81
CA GLY A 647 0.69 -16.81 29.48
C GLY A 647 -0.22 -17.52 28.49
N VAL A 648 0.23 -17.59 27.25
CA VAL A 648 -0.42 -18.31 26.16
C VAL A 648 0.47 -19.49 25.79
N SER A 649 -0.13 -20.67 25.56
CA SER A 649 0.60 -21.91 25.21
C SER A 649 1.73 -22.22 26.21
N ASN A 650 1.46 -22.12 27.50
CA ASN A 650 2.43 -22.35 28.60
C ASN A 650 3.70 -21.47 28.52
N GLY A 651 3.63 -20.33 27.83
CA GLY A 651 4.79 -19.44 27.64
C GLY A 651 5.73 -19.88 26.50
N ASP A 652 5.39 -20.91 25.75
CA ASP A 652 6.17 -21.36 24.61
C ASP A 652 5.95 -20.51 23.36
N TRP A 653 6.87 -20.61 22.39
CA TRP A 653 6.72 -19.95 21.09
C TRP A 653 5.63 -20.63 20.26
N TYR A 654 4.62 -19.89 19.81
CA TYR A 654 3.54 -20.36 18.94
C TYR A 654 3.43 -19.49 17.66
N PRO A 655 2.91 -20.04 16.55
CA PRO A 655 2.71 -19.29 15.32
C PRO A 655 1.65 -18.19 15.49
N SER A 656 1.88 -17.02 14.92
CA SER A 656 0.84 -15.97 14.84
C SER A 656 -0.31 -16.39 13.91
N ASN A 657 -1.50 -15.79 14.06
CA ASN A 657 -2.69 -16.06 13.23
C ASN A 657 -2.45 -15.90 11.72
N TYR A 658 -1.43 -15.15 11.33
CA TYR A 658 -1.08 -14.84 9.94
C TYR A 658 0.26 -15.48 9.51
N ASP A 659 0.81 -16.40 10.28
CA ASP A 659 2.01 -17.17 9.88
C ASP A 659 1.72 -18.04 8.67
N LYS A 660 2.35 -17.74 7.54
CA LYS A 660 2.26 -18.47 6.27
C LYS A 660 3.65 -18.79 5.76
N PRO A 661 4.18 -19.99 6.02
CA PRO A 661 5.55 -20.35 5.66
C PRO A 661 5.91 -20.14 4.20
N HIS A 662 5.02 -20.44 3.28
CA HIS A 662 5.28 -20.29 1.85
C HIS A 662 4.22 -19.41 1.19
N SER A 663 4.67 -18.46 0.38
CA SER A 663 3.86 -17.63 -0.49
C SER A 663 4.51 -17.54 -1.86
N LEU A 664 3.77 -17.84 -2.93
CA LEU A 664 4.22 -17.77 -4.31
C LEU A 664 3.18 -17.03 -5.16
N ASN A 665 3.64 -16.03 -5.90
CA ASN A 665 2.83 -15.34 -6.91
C ASN A 665 3.56 -15.39 -8.24
N LEU A 666 2.84 -15.81 -9.29
CA LEU A 666 3.31 -15.84 -10.66
C LEU A 666 2.39 -14.96 -11.49
N ASN A 667 2.94 -13.94 -12.11
CA ASN A 667 2.23 -13.05 -13.00
C ASN A 667 2.77 -13.22 -14.41
N TYR A 668 1.89 -13.52 -15.35
CA TYR A 668 2.21 -13.63 -16.75
C TYR A 668 1.37 -12.65 -17.56
N PHE A 669 2.02 -11.89 -18.45
CA PHE A 669 1.39 -10.96 -19.35
C PHE A 669 1.88 -11.21 -20.78
N TRP A 670 0.95 -11.33 -21.70
CA TRP A 670 1.21 -11.50 -23.12
C TRP A 670 0.52 -10.41 -23.94
N GLN A 671 1.32 -9.54 -24.57
CA GLN A 671 0.85 -8.59 -25.56
C GLN A 671 0.71 -9.33 -26.91
N ILE A 672 -0.51 -9.77 -27.24
CA ILE A 672 -0.78 -10.59 -28.44
C ILE A 672 -0.68 -9.71 -29.68
N LYS A 673 -1.32 -8.54 -29.66
CA LYS A 673 -1.28 -7.50 -30.68
C LYS A 673 -1.20 -6.14 -30.00
N THR A 674 -1.00 -5.07 -30.77
CA THR A 674 -0.99 -3.69 -30.23
C THR A 674 -2.26 -3.32 -29.47
N ASN A 675 -3.39 -3.96 -29.78
CA ASN A 675 -4.70 -3.72 -29.21
C ASN A 675 -5.30 -4.96 -28.51
N SER A 676 -4.53 -5.96 -28.18
CA SER A 676 -5.04 -7.11 -27.42
C SER A 676 -3.96 -7.73 -26.54
N SER A 677 -4.34 -8.03 -25.30
CA SER A 677 -3.44 -8.60 -24.29
C SER A 677 -4.14 -9.70 -23.48
N PHE A 678 -3.35 -10.63 -22.99
CA PHE A 678 -3.76 -11.67 -22.07
C PHE A 678 -2.93 -11.57 -20.80
N SER A 679 -3.56 -11.72 -19.64
CA SER A 679 -2.89 -11.80 -18.35
C SER A 679 -3.36 -12.99 -17.55
N ALA A 680 -2.45 -13.57 -16.76
CA ALA A 680 -2.74 -14.67 -15.85
C ALA A 680 -1.97 -14.46 -14.54
N ASN A 681 -2.65 -14.63 -13.43
CA ASN A 681 -2.07 -14.55 -12.09
C ASN A 681 -2.32 -15.86 -11.35
N PHE A 682 -1.25 -16.53 -10.93
CA PHE A 682 -1.33 -17.67 -10.04
C PHE A 682 -0.83 -17.28 -8.66
N THR A 683 -1.61 -17.59 -7.64
CA THR A 683 -1.27 -17.35 -6.23
C THR A 683 -1.33 -18.66 -5.47
N TYR A 684 -0.30 -18.94 -4.67
CA TYR A 684 -0.26 -20.01 -3.69
C TYR A 684 0.20 -19.48 -2.34
N SER A 685 -0.40 -19.91 -1.26
CA SER A 685 0.14 -19.73 0.10
C SER A 685 -0.22 -20.90 1.01
N THR A 686 0.67 -21.23 1.94
CA THR A 686 0.38 -22.17 3.03
C THR A 686 -0.82 -21.69 3.82
N GLY A 687 -1.64 -22.62 4.31
CA GLY A 687 -2.77 -22.32 5.17
C GLY A 687 -2.33 -21.63 6.46
N ARG A 688 -3.10 -20.64 6.91
CA ARG A 688 -2.83 -19.95 8.18
C ARG A 688 -3.10 -20.85 9.38
N PRO A 689 -2.49 -20.57 10.53
CA PRO A 689 -2.74 -21.30 11.77
C PRO A 689 -4.17 -21.13 12.27
N THR A 690 -4.61 -22.11 13.04
CA THR A 690 -5.91 -22.12 13.74
C THR A 690 -5.82 -22.99 14.99
N THR A 691 -6.60 -22.63 16.00
CA THR A 691 -6.82 -23.43 17.20
C THR A 691 -8.00 -24.37 16.94
N ALA A 692 -7.89 -25.64 17.23
CA ALA A 692 -8.91 -26.64 16.95
C ALA A 692 -9.26 -27.44 18.20
N PRO A 693 -10.51 -27.89 18.37
CA PRO A 693 -10.86 -28.85 19.42
C PRO A 693 -10.21 -30.22 19.12
N VAL A 694 -9.45 -30.71 20.08
CA VAL A 694 -8.73 -31.99 20.00
C VAL A 694 -9.49 -33.12 20.73
N SER A 695 -10.35 -32.75 21.67
CA SER A 695 -11.14 -33.64 22.48
C SER A 695 -12.42 -32.96 22.94
N SER A 696 -13.27 -33.66 23.63
CA SER A 696 -14.45 -33.12 24.29
C SER A 696 -14.84 -33.89 25.51
N PHE A 697 -15.47 -33.23 26.44
CA PHE A 697 -16.06 -33.77 27.64
C PHE A 697 -17.57 -33.54 27.59
N THR A 698 -18.35 -34.59 27.82
CA THR A 698 -19.82 -34.49 27.87
C THR A 698 -20.30 -34.62 29.29
N SER A 699 -20.98 -33.63 29.81
CA SER A 699 -21.57 -33.59 31.14
C SER A 699 -23.08 -33.76 31.06
N GLY A 700 -23.63 -34.75 31.80
CA GLY A 700 -25.07 -34.97 31.96
C GLY A 700 -25.84 -35.27 30.67
N ASN A 701 -25.23 -35.85 29.66
CA ASN A 701 -25.79 -36.14 28.33
C ASN A 701 -26.36 -34.94 27.56
N VAL A 702 -26.14 -33.72 28.01
CA VAL A 702 -26.75 -32.53 27.44
C VAL A 702 -25.68 -31.54 27.00
N LEU A 703 -24.60 -31.33 27.76
CA LEU A 703 -23.58 -30.32 27.50
C LEU A 703 -22.29 -30.99 27.03
N THR A 704 -21.88 -30.73 25.83
CA THR A 704 -20.56 -31.11 25.31
C THR A 704 -19.61 -29.93 25.32
N ILE A 705 -18.55 -30.01 26.11
CA ILE A 705 -17.53 -28.99 26.25
C ILE A 705 -16.31 -29.37 25.42
N PRO A 706 -15.92 -28.60 24.38
CA PRO A 706 -14.73 -28.90 23.60
C PRO A 706 -13.46 -28.55 24.39
N ILE A 707 -12.45 -29.40 24.25
CA ILE A 707 -11.09 -29.16 24.74
C ILE A 707 -10.26 -28.79 23.53
N TYR A 708 -9.74 -27.55 23.54
CA TYR A 708 -8.96 -27.00 22.42
C TYR A 708 -7.48 -27.38 22.53
N SER A 709 -6.82 -27.42 21.38
CA SER A 709 -5.36 -27.51 21.26
C SER A 709 -4.70 -26.26 21.85
N GLU A 710 -3.37 -26.28 21.97
CA GLU A 710 -2.57 -25.09 22.13
C GLU A 710 -2.89 -24.08 20.99
N ARG A 711 -2.69 -22.78 21.27
CA ARG A 711 -3.03 -21.72 20.33
C ARG A 711 -2.30 -21.90 18.99
N ASN A 712 -3.07 -21.87 17.88
CA ASN A 712 -2.54 -21.92 16.51
C ASN A 712 -1.72 -23.17 16.15
N GLN A 713 -1.97 -24.29 16.80
CA GLN A 713 -1.25 -25.55 16.59
C GLN A 713 -1.57 -26.21 15.24
N PHE A 714 -2.77 -26.02 14.72
CA PHE A 714 -3.22 -26.58 13.44
C PHE A 714 -3.17 -25.54 12.33
N ARG A 715 -3.35 -25.98 11.07
CA ARG A 715 -3.46 -25.10 9.91
C ARG A 715 -4.71 -25.42 9.09
N ILE A 716 -5.35 -24.38 8.58
CA ILE A 716 -6.39 -24.53 7.56
C ILE A 716 -5.75 -24.99 6.24
N PRO A 717 -6.53 -25.57 5.30
CA PRO A 717 -5.99 -26.01 3.99
C PRO A 717 -5.30 -24.87 3.22
N ASP A 718 -4.27 -25.23 2.46
CA ASP A 718 -3.51 -24.32 1.62
C ASP A 718 -4.39 -23.60 0.61
N TYR A 719 -4.06 -22.32 0.40
CA TYR A 719 -4.71 -21.43 -0.55
C TYR A 719 -4.00 -21.48 -1.90
N HIS A 720 -4.74 -21.67 -2.98
CA HIS A 720 -4.22 -21.40 -4.32
C HIS A 720 -5.34 -21.03 -5.30
N ARG A 721 -4.98 -20.22 -6.31
CA ARG A 721 -5.94 -19.68 -7.27
C ARG A 721 -5.23 -19.27 -8.56
N LEU A 722 -5.94 -19.43 -9.68
CA LEU A 722 -5.54 -18.91 -10.97
C LEU A 722 -6.63 -17.95 -11.49
N ASP A 723 -6.23 -16.72 -11.80
CA ASP A 723 -7.06 -15.69 -12.40
C ASP A 723 -6.54 -15.40 -13.80
N VAL A 724 -7.43 -15.17 -14.75
CA VAL A 724 -7.07 -14.82 -16.13
C VAL A 724 -7.90 -13.63 -16.61
N ALA A 725 -7.33 -12.83 -17.50
CA ALA A 725 -8.05 -11.78 -18.18
C ALA A 725 -7.56 -11.61 -19.62
N TYR A 726 -8.48 -11.26 -20.49
CA TYR A 726 -8.24 -10.92 -21.89
C TYR A 726 -8.81 -9.52 -22.16
N THR A 727 -7.95 -8.62 -22.60
CA THR A 727 -8.32 -7.24 -22.90
C THR A 727 -8.19 -6.99 -24.39
N VAL A 728 -9.21 -6.40 -24.99
CA VAL A 728 -9.23 -5.90 -26.38
C VAL A 728 -9.39 -4.39 -26.33
N GLY A 729 -8.56 -3.68 -27.04
CA GLY A 729 -8.49 -2.22 -27.07
C GLY A 729 -7.06 -1.72 -26.82
N PRO A 730 -6.81 -0.42 -26.97
CA PRO A 730 -7.82 0.58 -27.35
C PRO A 730 -8.26 0.45 -28.80
N TRP A 731 -9.54 0.68 -29.06
CA TRP A 731 -10.09 0.88 -30.39
C TRP A 731 -10.71 2.29 -30.48
N GLY A 732 -10.69 2.85 -31.65
CA GLY A 732 -11.21 4.19 -31.96
C GLY A 732 -10.30 4.90 -32.96
N LYS A 733 -10.90 5.61 -33.94
CA LYS A 733 -10.17 6.34 -34.99
C LYS A 733 -9.67 7.72 -34.61
N LYS A 734 -9.99 8.19 -33.40
CA LYS A 734 -9.62 9.53 -32.91
C LYS A 734 -8.82 9.41 -31.61
N GLU A 735 -7.74 10.16 -31.49
CA GLU A 735 -6.92 10.28 -30.27
C GLU A 735 -7.73 10.70 -29.02
N ARG A 736 -8.94 11.25 -29.22
CA ARG A 736 -9.84 11.73 -28.15
C ARG A 736 -10.69 10.64 -27.48
N TRP A 737 -10.96 9.51 -28.15
CA TRP A 737 -11.80 8.45 -27.56
C TRP A 737 -11.05 7.13 -27.65
N ARG A 738 -10.64 6.61 -26.49
CA ARG A 738 -10.02 5.30 -26.38
C ARG A 738 -10.91 4.41 -25.52
N ASN A 739 -11.32 3.30 -26.11
CA ASN A 739 -12.19 2.33 -25.43
C ASN A 739 -11.50 0.99 -25.36
N SER A 740 -11.75 0.23 -24.31
CA SER A 740 -11.31 -1.16 -24.20
C SER A 740 -12.37 -2.02 -23.53
N LEU A 741 -12.32 -3.32 -23.83
CA LEU A 741 -13.17 -4.33 -23.22
C LEU A 741 -12.28 -5.38 -22.58
N THR A 742 -12.50 -5.63 -21.31
CA THR A 742 -11.80 -6.68 -20.56
C THR A 742 -12.77 -7.78 -20.17
N LEU A 743 -12.44 -9.00 -20.53
CA LEU A 743 -13.07 -10.23 -20.04
C LEU A 743 -12.15 -10.83 -18.99
N SER A 744 -12.59 -11.04 -17.78
CA SER A 744 -11.80 -11.65 -16.73
C SER A 744 -12.53 -12.83 -16.08
N ILE A 745 -11.77 -13.79 -15.63
CA ILE A 745 -12.25 -14.95 -14.88
C ILE A 745 -11.43 -15.07 -13.62
N TYR A 746 -12.09 -14.90 -12.51
CA TYR A 746 -11.52 -15.13 -11.19
C TYR A 746 -11.73 -16.59 -10.78
N ASN A 747 -10.71 -17.21 -10.20
CA ASN A 747 -10.72 -18.59 -9.73
C ASN A 747 -11.08 -19.61 -10.84
N LEU A 748 -10.29 -19.64 -11.91
CA LEU A 748 -10.54 -20.39 -13.16
C LEU A 748 -10.87 -21.89 -12.95
N TYR A 749 -10.31 -22.54 -11.93
CA TYR A 749 -10.50 -23.98 -11.67
C TYR A 749 -11.36 -24.28 -10.43
N PHE A 750 -12.24 -23.38 -10.00
CA PHE A 750 -13.26 -23.61 -8.96
C PHE A 750 -12.73 -23.99 -7.58
N ARG A 751 -11.53 -23.56 -7.19
CA ARG A 751 -11.00 -23.91 -5.89
C ARG A 751 -11.84 -23.28 -4.78
N LYS A 752 -12.36 -24.09 -3.87
CA LYS A 752 -13.00 -23.63 -2.63
C LYS A 752 -11.92 -23.35 -1.60
N ASN A 753 -11.30 -22.20 -1.68
CA ASN A 753 -10.30 -21.77 -0.73
C ASN A 753 -10.92 -21.54 0.64
N ALA A 754 -10.28 -22.04 1.69
CA ALA A 754 -10.73 -21.82 3.06
C ALA A 754 -10.41 -20.38 3.50
N PHE A 755 -11.44 -19.61 3.81
CA PHE A 755 -11.29 -18.35 4.56
C PHE A 755 -11.14 -18.66 6.05
N SER A 756 -11.99 -19.55 6.56
CA SER A 756 -11.98 -20.01 7.94
C SER A 756 -12.41 -21.48 8.02
N VAL A 757 -12.13 -22.08 9.15
CA VAL A 757 -12.66 -23.39 9.52
C VAL A 757 -13.39 -23.21 10.85
N PHE A 758 -14.63 -23.70 10.93
CA PHE A 758 -15.34 -23.79 12.19
C PHE A 758 -15.63 -25.25 12.51
N PHE A 759 -15.79 -25.51 13.78
CA PHE A 759 -15.97 -26.86 14.29
C PHE A 759 -17.38 -27.00 14.85
N ARG A 760 -18.06 -28.10 14.49
CA ARG A 760 -19.33 -28.50 15.11
C ARG A 760 -19.19 -29.88 15.73
N GLN A 761 -19.73 -30.02 16.89
CA GLN A 761 -19.84 -31.28 17.55
C GLN A 761 -21.31 -31.54 17.92
N LYS A 762 -21.81 -32.70 17.56
CA LYS A 762 -23.08 -33.23 18.06
C LYS A 762 -22.81 -34.12 19.27
N PRO A 763 -23.75 -34.22 20.24
CA PRO A 763 -23.59 -35.13 21.37
C PRO A 763 -23.21 -36.53 20.87
N PHE A 764 -22.19 -37.13 21.51
CA PHE A 764 -21.67 -38.46 21.23
C PHE A 764 -21.09 -38.68 19.81
N GLN A 765 -20.78 -37.63 19.10
CA GLN A 765 -20.12 -37.68 17.79
C GLN A 765 -18.74 -37.01 17.86
N SER A 766 -17.83 -37.42 16.96
CA SER A 766 -16.55 -36.73 16.77
C SER A 766 -16.75 -35.31 16.28
N VAL A 767 -15.83 -34.42 16.64
CA VAL A 767 -15.79 -33.08 16.13
C VAL A 767 -15.66 -33.08 14.60
N THR A 768 -16.51 -32.34 13.93
CA THR A 768 -16.47 -32.21 12.46
C THR A 768 -16.04 -30.79 12.09
N ALA A 769 -14.98 -30.70 11.28
CA ALA A 769 -14.48 -29.42 10.75
C ALA A 769 -15.23 -29.04 9.47
N TYR A 770 -15.74 -27.84 9.43
CA TYR A 770 -16.42 -27.26 8.27
C TYR A 770 -15.61 -26.10 7.70
N ARG A 771 -15.38 -26.13 6.40
CA ARG A 771 -14.68 -25.08 5.69
C ARG A 771 -15.66 -23.96 5.31
N VAL A 772 -15.34 -22.73 5.68
CA VAL A 772 -15.98 -21.53 5.16
C VAL A 772 -15.19 -21.05 3.96
N ALA A 773 -15.79 -21.03 2.78
CA ALA A 773 -15.23 -20.44 1.57
C ALA A 773 -16.10 -19.25 1.17
N VAL A 774 -15.49 -18.10 0.91
CA VAL A 774 -16.23 -16.87 0.59
C VAL A 774 -16.55 -16.83 -0.91
N LEU A 775 -15.54 -16.95 -1.78
CA LEU A 775 -15.70 -17.01 -3.23
C LEU A 775 -15.32 -18.40 -3.75
N GLY A 776 -16.07 -19.41 -3.36
CA GLY A 776 -15.82 -20.82 -3.72
C GLY A 776 -16.24 -21.21 -5.14
N SER A 777 -16.41 -20.27 -6.09
CA SER A 777 -16.83 -20.56 -7.46
C SER A 777 -16.05 -19.70 -8.46
N ILE A 778 -16.25 -19.99 -9.75
CA ILE A 778 -15.75 -19.17 -10.85
C ILE A 778 -16.57 -17.87 -10.93
N PHE A 779 -15.89 -16.72 -11.13
CA PHE A 779 -16.54 -15.44 -11.33
C PHE A 779 -16.06 -14.83 -12.66
N PRO A 780 -16.84 -14.99 -13.75
CA PRO A 780 -16.60 -14.24 -14.96
C PRO A 780 -17.01 -12.78 -14.77
N ALA A 781 -16.23 -11.87 -15.31
CA ALA A 781 -16.54 -10.45 -15.32
C ALA A 781 -16.24 -9.85 -16.69
N ILE A 782 -16.99 -8.81 -17.02
CA ILE A 782 -16.80 -7.99 -18.20
C ILE A 782 -16.78 -6.53 -17.76
N THR A 783 -15.82 -5.78 -18.30
CA THR A 783 -15.70 -4.34 -18.02
C THR A 783 -15.40 -3.61 -19.32
N TYR A 784 -16.14 -2.55 -19.54
CA TYR A 784 -15.91 -1.58 -20.60
C TYR A 784 -15.25 -0.34 -20.01
N ASP A 785 -14.04 -0.05 -20.47
CA ASP A 785 -13.26 1.13 -20.05
C ASP A 785 -13.26 2.16 -21.20
N PHE A 786 -13.36 3.45 -20.84
CA PHE A 786 -13.36 4.56 -21.79
C PHE A 786 -12.52 5.74 -21.26
N LYS A 787 -11.94 6.50 -22.23
CA LYS A 787 -11.20 7.75 -21.97
C LYS A 787 -11.49 8.76 -23.07
N PHE A 788 -11.73 10.03 -22.71
CA PHE A 788 -12.01 11.13 -23.64
C PHE A 788 -11.31 12.43 -23.23
#